data_8d45c460cc146d645db2fb9c70629ff6
#
_entry.id   8d45c460cc146d645db2fb9c70629ff6
#
_cell.length_a   1.000
_cell.length_b   1.000
_cell.length_c   1.000
_cell.angle_alpha   90.00
_cell.angle_beta   90.00
_cell.angle_gamma   90.00
#
_symmetry.space_group_name_H-M   'P 1'
#
loop_
_entity.id
_entity.type
_entity.pdbx_description
1 polymer ?
#
loop_
_entity_poly.entity_id
_entity_poly.type
_entity_poly.pdbx_seq_one_letter_code
_entity_poly.pdbx_strand_id
1 'polypeptide(L)'
;PDDPLVRRTRSLPDEKAATKLVEKYGFTPGYREGDCRFYLTDPQKVLNFLGAGLPFLRRKGWRVDLSDRLMSLTDTMPSVVPVVKIRDAPNGAFDVTYEFDAMGTDVSPVEIQAALNRGDGYILKDGHVTLLDNSSIEEMHGIFRDCATRGSGAADGWFRVSGVHAPYVKASLDLLDGIDLDDSAARNWRTVAAERNREGSAKFEPVALGELDHILRPYQKQGVYWMRFLENAGLCGLLADEMGLGKTLQTLSWLSLPRVRRTLHKPSLIVCPTSLVRNWEAEAAKFTPGLKTLVISGPDRAQNFRRMNAADLVITSYTLLQRDFEDAYIEQDFAAVVLDEAQHIKNRQTRNARAAKNLHADQRLVLTGTPIENSVTDVWSIFDFLMPNYLGDYETFKLGYEDPIGEGGEAGAEAQARLKRKLHPFILRRLKKTVAKDLPDKLVKISYCPMPEETQHEYTTVLQRERREAKTKFEMLALLMKLRRIASRGKVEAFLDQLDEAIGGGHRVLVFSQFVSQLDILRKELEKLGIPYCYLDGSTKDRLGECNRFNRTPTIPVFLISLMAGGTGLNLTGADMVMHYDPWWNPAVEDQATDRAHRIGQKKKVYVVKLIASGSIEEKVLALQRRKQALIAATVSTTDAAIVEKLTTEDLAELLK
;
A
#
# COMPACT_ATOMS: atom_id res chain seq x y z
N PRO A 1 3.04 -33.56 3.92
CA PRO A 1 1.61 -33.25 4.12
C PRO A 1 1.05 -34.31 5.06
N ASP A 2 0.30 -33.86 6.06
CA ASP A 2 -0.31 -34.74 7.05
C ASP A 2 -1.46 -35.60 6.45
N ASP A 3 -1.86 -35.30 5.22
CA ASP A 3 -2.82 -36.07 4.43
C ASP A 3 -2.09 -36.77 3.27
N PRO A 4 -2.02 -38.11 3.24
CA PRO A 4 -1.35 -38.88 2.20
C PRO A 4 -2.01 -38.74 0.81
N LEU A 5 -3.22 -38.18 0.72
CA LEU A 5 -3.93 -37.93 -0.54
C LEU A 5 -3.59 -36.56 -1.16
N VAL A 6 -2.93 -35.65 -0.41
CA VAL A 6 -2.51 -34.34 -0.92
C VAL A 6 -1.15 -34.47 -1.62
N ARG A 7 -1.16 -34.48 -2.94
CA ARG A 7 0.06 -34.39 -3.75
C ARG A 7 0.43 -32.95 -3.99
N ARG A 8 1.59 -32.51 -3.51
CA ARG A 8 2.18 -31.22 -3.87
C ARG A 8 3.06 -31.37 -5.10
N THR A 9 2.93 -30.44 -6.04
CA THR A 9 3.83 -30.39 -7.21
C THR A 9 5.23 -30.00 -6.74
N ARG A 10 6.25 -30.74 -7.19
CA ARG A 10 7.65 -30.45 -6.90
C ARG A 10 8.06 -29.13 -7.55
N SER A 11 8.68 -28.23 -6.80
CA SER A 11 9.20 -26.94 -7.29
C SER A 11 10.70 -27.03 -7.48
N LEU A 12 11.15 -27.27 -8.71
CA LEU A 12 12.58 -27.35 -9.03
C LEU A 12 13.38 -26.07 -8.71
N PRO A 13 12.82 -24.85 -8.88
CA PRO A 13 13.52 -23.62 -8.46
C PRO A 13 13.77 -23.56 -6.95
N ASP A 14 12.75 -23.91 -6.13
CA ASP A 14 12.85 -23.88 -4.68
C ASP A 14 13.83 -24.94 -4.17
N GLU A 15 13.83 -26.13 -4.77
CA GLU A 15 14.79 -27.18 -4.44
C GLU A 15 16.23 -26.77 -4.75
N LYS A 16 16.47 -26.12 -5.89
CA LYS A 16 17.80 -25.58 -6.24
C LYS A 16 18.24 -24.48 -5.29
N ALA A 17 17.33 -23.61 -4.86
CA ALA A 17 17.62 -22.59 -3.87
C ALA A 17 17.98 -23.22 -2.51
N ALA A 18 17.20 -24.22 -2.07
CA ALA A 18 17.45 -24.97 -0.86
C ALA A 18 18.81 -25.67 -0.88
N THR A 19 19.14 -26.33 -1.99
CA THR A 19 20.44 -26.99 -2.20
C THR A 19 21.59 -26.01 -2.05
N LYS A 20 21.55 -24.87 -2.74
CA LYS A 20 22.58 -23.82 -2.62
C LYS A 20 22.74 -23.30 -1.20
N LEU A 21 21.63 -23.18 -0.47
CA LEU A 21 21.66 -22.71 0.92
C LEU A 21 22.35 -23.71 1.83
N VAL A 22 22.10 -24.99 1.68
CA VAL A 22 22.77 -26.07 2.44
C VAL A 22 24.25 -26.15 2.07
N GLU A 23 24.59 -26.06 0.79
CA GLU A 23 25.97 -26.03 0.30
C GLU A 23 26.80 -24.87 0.87
N LYS A 24 26.17 -23.69 1.09
CA LYS A 24 26.81 -22.52 1.73
C LYS A 24 27.40 -22.84 3.09
N TYR A 25 26.80 -23.77 3.84
CA TYR A 25 27.29 -24.23 5.13
C TYR A 25 28.28 -25.40 5.03
N GLY A 26 28.73 -25.71 3.81
CA GLY A 26 29.75 -26.71 3.53
C GLY A 26 29.26 -28.15 3.41
N PHE A 27 27.94 -28.34 3.32
CA PHE A 27 27.39 -29.66 3.01
C PHE A 27 27.68 -30.04 1.55
N THR A 28 28.05 -31.30 1.34
CA THR A 28 28.29 -31.87 0.02
C THR A 28 27.20 -32.87 -0.35
N PRO A 29 26.70 -32.88 -1.59
CA PRO A 29 25.71 -33.86 -2.03
C PRO A 29 26.27 -35.30 -2.01
N GLY A 30 25.38 -36.28 -1.84
CA GLY A 30 25.72 -37.69 -1.89
C GLY A 30 26.24 -38.14 -3.26
N TYR A 31 27.08 -39.18 -3.25
CA TYR A 31 27.80 -39.67 -4.42
C TYR A 31 26.92 -40.43 -5.45
N ARG A 32 25.66 -40.74 -5.15
CA ARG A 32 24.76 -41.49 -6.05
C ARG A 32 23.76 -40.55 -6.68
N GLU A 33 23.56 -40.65 -8.00
CA GLU A 33 22.54 -39.94 -8.74
C GLU A 33 21.14 -40.25 -8.17
N GLY A 34 20.40 -39.20 -7.77
CA GLY A 34 19.12 -39.34 -7.08
C GLY A 34 19.17 -39.45 -5.56
N ASP A 35 20.36 -39.44 -4.94
CA ASP A 35 20.50 -39.36 -3.49
C ASP A 35 20.25 -37.91 -3.03
N CYS A 36 19.15 -37.69 -2.30
CA CYS A 36 18.81 -36.39 -1.71
C CYS A 36 19.53 -36.11 -0.38
N ARG A 37 20.57 -36.89 -0.06
CA ARG A 37 21.35 -36.71 1.18
C ARG A 37 22.53 -35.79 0.96
N PHE A 38 22.75 -34.95 1.96
CA PHE A 38 23.92 -34.08 2.05
C PHE A 38 24.76 -34.48 3.26
N TYR A 39 26.05 -34.39 3.13
CA TYR A 39 27.02 -34.81 4.15
C TYR A 39 27.89 -33.64 4.61
N LEU A 40 28.10 -33.55 5.92
CA LEU A 40 29.00 -32.61 6.56
C LEU A 40 29.88 -33.39 7.52
N THR A 41 31.13 -33.61 7.15
CA THR A 41 32.05 -34.51 7.87
C THR A 41 33.16 -33.76 8.64
N ASP A 42 33.42 -32.52 8.28
CA ASP A 42 34.41 -31.67 8.92
C ASP A 42 33.88 -31.17 10.29
N PRO A 43 34.52 -31.49 11.42
CA PRO A 43 34.07 -31.09 12.74
C PRO A 43 33.91 -29.57 12.91
N GLN A 44 34.77 -28.76 12.30
CA GLN A 44 34.69 -27.31 12.39
C GLN A 44 33.45 -26.77 11.62
N LYS A 45 33.19 -27.35 10.46
CA LYS A 45 31.98 -27.00 9.69
C LYS A 45 30.68 -27.46 10.39
N VAL A 46 30.72 -28.60 11.09
CA VAL A 46 29.60 -29.07 11.91
C VAL A 46 29.30 -28.07 13.02
N LEU A 47 30.31 -27.61 13.76
CA LEU A 47 30.15 -26.64 14.83
C LEU A 47 29.66 -25.29 14.29
N ASN A 48 30.20 -24.82 13.16
CA ASN A 48 29.69 -23.61 12.48
C ASN A 48 28.23 -23.75 12.03
N PHE A 49 27.85 -24.92 11.55
CA PHE A 49 26.46 -25.17 11.20
C PHE A 49 25.54 -25.18 12.42
N LEU A 50 25.95 -25.81 13.51
CA LEU A 50 25.16 -25.86 14.75
C LEU A 50 24.99 -24.46 15.38
N GLY A 51 26.04 -23.64 15.39
CA GLY A 51 25.99 -22.29 15.97
C GLY A 51 25.31 -21.25 15.10
N ALA A 52 25.61 -21.24 13.81
CA ALA A 52 25.09 -20.19 12.88
C ALA A 52 24.07 -20.71 11.86
N GLY A 53 24.31 -21.86 11.24
CA GLY A 53 23.50 -22.39 10.16
C GLY A 53 22.14 -22.90 10.62
N LEU A 54 22.07 -23.63 11.69
CA LEU A 54 20.84 -24.19 12.23
C LEU A 54 19.87 -23.11 12.71
N PRO A 55 20.27 -22.10 13.51
CA PRO A 55 19.41 -20.99 13.87
C PRO A 55 18.94 -20.21 12.63
N PHE A 56 19.82 -19.96 11.67
CA PHE A 56 19.47 -19.26 10.43
C PHE A 56 18.39 -19.99 9.64
N LEU A 57 18.51 -21.32 9.44
CA LEU A 57 17.51 -22.10 8.72
C LEU A 57 16.14 -22.09 9.43
N ARG A 58 16.15 -22.19 10.76
CA ARG A 58 14.92 -22.11 11.57
C ARG A 58 14.23 -20.76 11.41
N ARG A 59 14.97 -19.65 11.42
CA ARG A 59 14.43 -18.30 11.16
C ARG A 59 13.86 -18.15 9.74
N LYS A 60 14.46 -18.85 8.77
CA LYS A 60 13.90 -18.90 7.39
C LYS A 60 12.67 -19.82 7.27
N GLY A 61 12.17 -20.34 8.37
CA GLY A 61 10.97 -21.19 8.43
C GLY A 61 11.19 -22.65 8.06
N TRP A 62 12.45 -23.10 8.02
CA TRP A 62 12.75 -24.52 7.81
C TRP A 62 12.45 -25.31 9.08
N ARG A 63 11.76 -26.43 8.89
CA ARG A 63 11.67 -27.43 9.95
C ARG A 63 12.92 -28.31 9.90
N VAL A 64 13.75 -28.20 10.91
CA VAL A 64 14.98 -29.00 11.07
C VAL A 64 14.81 -29.88 12.28
N ASP A 65 14.66 -31.17 12.05
CA ASP A 65 14.58 -32.18 13.10
C ASP A 65 15.98 -32.77 13.31
N LEU A 66 16.50 -32.63 14.52
CA LEU A 66 17.81 -33.20 14.93
C LEU A 66 17.58 -34.60 15.49
N SER A 67 18.58 -35.49 15.33
CA SER A 67 18.59 -36.77 16.07
C SER A 67 18.76 -36.52 17.57
N ASP A 68 18.23 -37.41 18.42
CA ASP A 68 18.29 -37.30 19.88
C ASP A 68 19.70 -37.02 20.37
N ARG A 69 20.70 -37.63 19.73
CA ARG A 69 22.14 -37.44 20.09
C ARG A 69 22.64 -36.02 19.79
N LEU A 70 22.22 -35.43 18.66
CA LEU A 70 22.59 -34.05 18.32
C LEU A 70 21.79 -33.05 19.15
N MET A 71 20.54 -33.34 19.44
CA MET A 71 19.70 -32.52 20.29
C MET A 71 20.28 -32.43 21.71
N SER A 72 20.62 -33.55 22.34
CA SER A 72 21.24 -33.55 23.65
C SER A 72 22.62 -32.86 23.66
N LEU A 73 23.35 -32.90 22.55
CA LEU A 73 24.65 -32.22 22.43
C LEU A 73 24.43 -30.68 22.34
N THR A 74 23.53 -30.23 21.54
CA THR A 74 23.21 -28.78 21.40
C THR A 74 22.62 -28.20 22.67
N ASP A 75 21.78 -28.95 23.39
CA ASP A 75 21.16 -28.50 24.64
C ASP A 75 22.17 -28.37 25.79
N THR A 76 23.32 -29.09 25.71
CA THR A 76 24.38 -29.02 26.72
C THR A 76 25.48 -28.02 26.38
N MET A 77 25.57 -27.54 25.14
CA MET A 77 26.53 -26.52 24.74
C MET A 77 26.08 -25.14 25.17
N PRO A 78 26.89 -24.36 25.89
CA PRO A 78 26.58 -22.98 26.17
C PRO A 78 26.55 -22.15 24.87
N SER A 79 25.72 -21.13 24.85
CA SER A 79 25.61 -20.19 23.71
C SER A 79 25.90 -18.77 24.17
N VAL A 80 26.46 -17.97 23.26
CA VAL A 80 26.61 -16.53 23.46
C VAL A 80 25.29 -15.86 23.07
N VAL A 81 24.69 -15.12 24.01
CA VAL A 81 23.45 -14.35 23.79
C VAL A 81 23.80 -12.87 23.77
N PRO A 82 23.51 -12.14 22.67
CA PRO A 82 23.61 -10.69 22.68
C PRO A 82 22.48 -10.09 23.51
N VAL A 83 22.82 -9.22 24.46
CA VAL A 83 21.88 -8.44 25.26
C VAL A 83 21.87 -7.01 24.75
N VAL A 84 20.78 -6.63 24.11
CA VAL A 84 20.59 -5.26 23.58
C VAL A 84 20.04 -4.36 24.68
N LYS A 85 20.78 -3.32 25.02
CA LYS A 85 20.37 -2.30 26.01
C LYS A 85 19.93 -1.03 25.32
N ILE A 86 18.72 -0.58 25.63
CA ILE A 86 18.15 0.67 25.06
C ILE A 86 18.00 1.69 26.18
N ARG A 87 18.39 2.94 25.90
CA ARG A 87 18.22 4.08 26.80
C ARG A 87 17.63 5.26 26.07
N ASP A 88 16.78 6.03 26.76
CA ASP A 88 16.27 7.29 26.22
C ASP A 88 17.42 8.30 26.04
N ALA A 89 17.43 8.99 24.90
CA ALA A 89 18.41 10.02 24.54
C ALA A 89 17.71 11.35 24.25
N PRO A 90 18.44 12.49 24.19
CA PRO A 90 17.88 13.79 23.87
C PRO A 90 17.15 13.81 22.51
N ASN A 91 16.19 14.74 22.39
CA ASN A 91 15.41 14.98 21.17
C ASN A 91 14.58 13.75 20.69
N GLY A 92 14.16 12.89 21.61
CA GLY A 92 13.35 11.72 21.30
C GLY A 92 14.12 10.61 20.56
N ALA A 93 15.45 10.65 20.58
CA ALA A 93 16.29 9.59 20.10
C ALA A 93 16.51 8.51 21.18
N PHE A 94 17.13 7.39 20.78
CA PHE A 94 17.49 6.28 21.66
C PHE A 94 18.94 5.90 21.44
N ASP A 95 19.66 5.68 22.55
CA ASP A 95 20.99 5.09 22.52
C ASP A 95 20.84 3.57 22.68
N VAL A 96 21.37 2.84 21.73
CA VAL A 96 21.36 1.39 21.68
C VAL A 96 22.79 0.90 21.83
N THR A 97 23.01 0.07 22.81
CA THR A 97 24.27 -0.65 23.02
C THR A 97 23.98 -2.14 23.12
N TYR A 98 24.95 -2.96 22.87
CA TYR A 98 24.80 -4.39 23.11
C TYR A 98 26.03 -4.93 23.83
N GLU A 99 25.80 -5.93 24.66
CA GLU A 99 26.80 -6.69 25.37
C GLU A 99 26.55 -8.17 25.07
N PHE A 100 27.54 -9.02 25.33
CA PHE A 100 27.39 -10.46 25.15
C PHE A 100 27.32 -11.14 26.50
N ASP A 101 26.25 -11.90 26.74
CA ASP A 101 26.18 -12.84 27.86
C ASP A 101 26.64 -14.21 27.36
N ALA A 102 27.70 -14.69 27.93
CA ALA A 102 28.31 -16.00 27.59
C ALA A 102 27.81 -17.15 28.49
N MET A 103 26.62 -16.98 29.14
CA MET A 103 25.97 -18.01 29.95
C MET A 103 26.91 -18.71 30.98
N GLY A 104 27.72 -17.95 31.69
CA GLY A 104 28.63 -18.47 32.71
C GLY A 104 29.90 -19.14 32.17
N THR A 105 30.23 -18.98 30.91
CA THR A 105 31.49 -19.42 30.31
C THR A 105 32.58 -18.35 30.54
N ASP A 106 33.84 -18.75 30.50
CA ASP A 106 35.00 -17.85 30.63
C ASP A 106 35.41 -17.23 29.26
N VAL A 107 34.43 -16.93 28.40
CA VAL A 107 34.65 -16.34 27.07
C VAL A 107 34.60 -14.82 27.17
N SER A 108 35.69 -14.16 26.79
CA SER A 108 35.77 -12.69 26.84
C SER A 108 35.13 -12.03 25.62
N PRO A 109 34.67 -10.75 25.72
CA PRO A 109 34.14 -9.98 24.58
C PRO A 109 35.13 -9.89 23.40
N VAL A 110 36.43 -9.90 23.67
CA VAL A 110 37.47 -9.85 22.63
C VAL A 110 37.49 -11.15 21.81
N GLU A 111 37.34 -12.30 22.48
CA GLU A 111 37.28 -13.61 21.83
C GLU A 111 36.01 -13.74 20.99
N ILE A 112 34.86 -13.23 21.48
CA ILE A 112 33.61 -13.18 20.73
C ILE A 112 33.78 -12.33 19.48
N GLN A 113 34.33 -11.10 19.59
CA GLN A 113 34.57 -10.22 18.47
C GLN A 113 35.55 -10.82 17.44
N ALA A 114 36.57 -11.53 17.89
CA ALA A 114 37.49 -12.21 17.01
C ALA A 114 36.82 -13.37 16.24
N ALA A 115 35.91 -14.12 16.86
CA ALA A 115 35.15 -15.19 16.22
C ALA A 115 34.15 -14.58 15.18
N LEU A 116 33.46 -13.50 15.53
CA LEU A 116 32.58 -12.76 14.60
C LEU A 116 33.33 -12.27 13.36
N ASN A 117 34.52 -11.69 13.55
CA ASN A 117 35.34 -11.19 12.44
C ASN A 117 35.84 -12.31 11.50
N ARG A 118 35.98 -13.54 12.00
CA ARG A 118 36.30 -14.70 11.17
C ARG A 118 35.08 -15.37 10.53
N GLY A 119 33.86 -15.02 10.97
CA GLY A 119 32.63 -15.66 10.55
C GLY A 119 32.38 -17.02 11.20
N ASP A 120 32.99 -17.26 12.38
CA ASP A 120 32.85 -18.52 13.10
C ASP A 120 31.52 -18.58 13.84
N GLY A 121 30.85 -19.73 13.79
CA GLY A 121 29.60 -20.01 14.54
C GLY A 121 29.89 -20.63 15.93
N TYR A 122 31.12 -20.63 16.39
CA TYR A 122 31.51 -21.18 17.69
C TYR A 122 32.81 -20.57 18.17
N ILE A 123 33.05 -20.71 19.47
CA ILE A 123 34.33 -20.37 20.14
C ILE A 123 34.83 -21.63 20.84
N LEU A 124 36.10 -21.97 20.62
CA LEU A 124 36.77 -23.07 21.30
C LEU A 124 37.81 -22.52 22.29
N LYS A 125 37.60 -22.77 23.60
CA LYS A 125 38.49 -22.34 24.66
C LYS A 125 38.67 -23.47 25.66
N ASP A 126 39.91 -23.83 25.96
CA ASP A 126 40.27 -24.88 26.94
C ASP A 126 39.54 -26.22 26.73
N GLY A 127 39.26 -26.58 25.47
CA GLY A 127 38.53 -27.79 25.11
C GLY A 127 37.01 -27.71 25.22
N HIS A 128 36.47 -26.56 25.63
CA HIS A 128 35.03 -26.29 25.69
C HIS A 128 34.58 -25.53 24.46
N VAL A 129 33.42 -25.93 23.91
CA VAL A 129 32.76 -25.27 22.77
C VAL A 129 31.63 -24.40 23.28
N THR A 130 31.64 -23.13 22.88
CA THR A 130 30.52 -22.19 23.08
C THR A 130 29.97 -21.82 21.72
N LEU A 131 28.68 -22.02 21.50
CA LEU A 131 28.00 -21.69 20.23
C LEU A 131 27.81 -20.18 20.07
N LEU A 132 27.89 -19.70 18.83
CA LEU A 132 27.77 -18.30 18.49
C LEU A 132 26.88 -18.15 17.24
N ASP A 133 25.67 -17.57 17.40
CA ASP A 133 24.83 -17.24 16.27
C ASP A 133 25.27 -15.92 15.62
N ASN A 134 26.36 -16.01 14.84
CA ASN A 134 26.91 -14.86 14.14
C ASN A 134 25.90 -14.25 13.13
N SER A 135 25.01 -15.06 12.57
CA SER A 135 24.01 -14.57 11.62
C SER A 135 22.94 -13.68 12.28
N SER A 136 22.49 -13.99 13.50
CA SER A 136 21.60 -13.11 14.28
C SER A 136 22.29 -11.78 14.64
N ILE A 137 23.56 -11.84 15.00
CA ILE A 137 24.35 -10.66 15.33
C ILE A 137 24.55 -9.76 14.09
N GLU A 138 24.85 -10.34 12.94
CA GLU A 138 24.97 -9.60 11.68
C GLU A 138 23.63 -8.97 11.26
N GLU A 139 22.51 -9.68 11.40
CA GLU A 139 21.17 -9.15 11.15
C GLU A 139 20.85 -8.00 12.12
N MET A 140 21.16 -8.15 13.40
CA MET A 140 21.00 -7.10 14.42
C MET A 140 21.82 -5.85 14.06
N HIS A 141 23.08 -6.01 13.69
CA HIS A 141 23.92 -4.89 13.22
C HIS A 141 23.35 -4.24 11.96
N GLY A 142 22.77 -5.04 11.05
CA GLY A 142 22.07 -4.56 9.86
C GLY A 142 20.88 -3.64 10.23
N ILE A 143 20.06 -4.08 11.19
CA ILE A 143 18.90 -3.30 11.68
C ILE A 143 19.36 -1.94 12.23
N PHE A 144 20.39 -1.92 13.07
CA PHE A 144 20.88 -0.68 13.68
C PHE A 144 21.54 0.24 12.65
N ARG A 145 22.35 -0.28 11.73
CA ARG A 145 22.95 0.51 10.64
C ARG A 145 21.90 1.16 9.74
N ASP A 146 20.80 0.45 9.48
CA ASP A 146 19.67 0.98 8.68
C ASP A 146 18.96 2.17 9.35
N CYS A 147 19.14 2.36 10.65
CA CYS A 147 18.43 3.35 11.47
C CYS A 147 19.34 4.36 12.14
N ALA A 148 20.65 4.14 12.13
CA ALA A 148 21.62 4.97 12.84
C ALA A 148 21.76 6.35 12.22
N THR A 149 21.84 7.37 13.06
CA THR A 149 22.16 8.73 12.64
C THR A 149 23.66 8.85 12.32
N ARG A 150 24.03 9.79 11.45
CA ARG A 150 25.45 10.10 11.16
C ARG A 150 26.19 10.43 12.46
N GLY A 151 27.31 9.76 12.69
CA GLY A 151 28.14 9.95 13.91
C GLY A 151 27.93 8.90 15.01
N SER A 152 27.07 7.89 14.80
CA SER A 152 27.03 6.73 15.70
C SER A 152 28.29 5.89 15.53
N GLY A 153 28.92 5.50 16.65
CA GLY A 153 30.15 4.71 16.68
C GLY A 153 29.89 3.23 16.43
N ALA A 154 29.53 2.86 15.20
CA ALA A 154 29.25 1.47 14.83
C ALA A 154 30.43 0.50 15.13
N ALA A 155 31.66 1.02 15.20
CA ALA A 155 32.84 0.26 15.57
C ALA A 155 32.88 -0.10 17.08
N ASP A 156 32.17 0.67 17.92
CA ASP A 156 32.21 0.51 19.39
C ASP A 156 30.92 -0.14 19.93
N GLY A 157 30.10 -0.74 19.08
CA GLY A 157 28.84 -1.38 19.48
C GLY A 157 27.78 -0.40 20.03
N TRP A 158 27.88 0.89 19.68
CA TRP A 158 26.95 1.93 20.09
C TRP A 158 26.29 2.58 18.87
N PHE A 159 24.96 2.70 18.93
CA PHE A 159 24.17 3.32 17.87
C PHE A 159 23.20 4.35 18.46
N ARG A 160 23.09 5.50 17.82
CA ARG A 160 22.03 6.46 18.12
C ARG A 160 20.95 6.33 17.07
N VAL A 161 19.74 5.97 17.49
CA VAL A 161 18.58 5.71 16.66
C VAL A 161 17.54 6.79 16.89
N SER A 162 17.03 7.38 15.82
CA SER A 162 15.90 8.33 15.92
C SER A 162 14.63 7.61 16.39
N GLY A 163 13.82 8.30 17.22
CA GLY A 163 12.58 7.75 17.77
C GLY A 163 11.60 7.20 16.74
N VAL A 164 11.59 7.75 15.54
CA VAL A 164 10.74 7.27 14.45
C VAL A 164 11.05 5.83 14.01
N HIS A 165 12.27 5.34 14.29
CA HIS A 165 12.68 3.96 13.96
C HIS A 165 12.36 2.95 15.06
N ALA A 166 11.96 3.39 16.26
CA ALA A 166 11.73 2.49 17.39
C ALA A 166 10.75 1.33 17.08
N PRO A 167 9.60 1.56 16.42
CA PRO A 167 8.68 0.47 16.07
C PRO A 167 9.29 -0.57 15.11
N TYR A 168 10.12 -0.11 14.16
CA TYR A 168 10.82 -1.00 13.23
C TYR A 168 11.90 -1.83 13.94
N VAL A 169 12.71 -1.18 14.77
CA VAL A 169 13.78 -1.85 15.52
C VAL A 169 13.19 -2.91 16.44
N LYS A 170 12.15 -2.57 17.23
CA LYS A 170 11.45 -3.52 18.10
C LYS A 170 10.90 -4.71 17.32
N ALA A 171 10.12 -4.45 16.27
CA ALA A 171 9.53 -5.51 15.43
C ALA A 171 10.59 -6.39 14.74
N SER A 172 11.77 -5.83 14.47
CA SER A 172 12.86 -6.60 13.85
C SER A 172 13.64 -7.42 14.88
N LEU A 173 13.88 -6.88 16.08
CA LEU A 173 14.52 -7.62 17.17
C LEU A 173 13.66 -8.78 17.66
N ASP A 174 12.32 -8.60 17.74
CA ASP A 174 11.38 -9.64 18.16
C ASP A 174 11.33 -10.85 17.20
N LEU A 175 11.86 -10.72 16.00
CA LEU A 175 11.98 -11.80 15.02
C LEU A 175 13.33 -12.54 15.11
N LEU A 176 14.29 -12.00 15.88
CA LEU A 176 15.59 -12.60 16.08
C LEU A 176 15.57 -13.45 17.36
N ASP A 177 15.52 -14.77 17.19
CA ASP A 177 15.67 -15.68 18.31
C ASP A 177 17.09 -15.57 18.91
N GLY A 178 17.21 -15.72 20.23
CA GLY A 178 18.50 -15.70 20.92
C GLY A 178 19.11 -14.31 21.09
N ILE A 179 18.29 -13.25 21.12
CA ILE A 179 18.68 -11.88 21.49
C ILE A 179 17.83 -11.45 22.69
N ASP A 180 18.45 -11.03 23.77
CA ASP A 180 17.78 -10.45 24.91
C ASP A 180 17.67 -8.93 24.77
N LEU A 181 16.51 -8.37 25.10
CA LEU A 181 16.24 -6.94 25.06
C LEU A 181 16.04 -6.38 26.46
N ASP A 182 16.95 -5.50 26.89
CA ASP A 182 16.81 -4.70 28.11
C ASP A 182 16.43 -3.26 27.75
N ASP A 183 15.13 -2.96 27.79
CA ASP A 183 14.57 -1.63 27.62
C ASP A 183 14.03 -1.03 28.94
N SER A 184 14.39 -1.62 30.07
CA SER A 184 13.89 -1.24 31.39
C SER A 184 14.12 0.24 31.73
N ALA A 185 15.22 0.83 31.25
CA ALA A 185 15.59 2.25 31.42
C ALA A 185 15.04 3.17 30.34
N ALA A 186 14.30 2.65 29.33
CA ALA A 186 13.85 3.40 28.16
C ALA A 186 12.32 3.60 28.16
N ARG A 187 11.83 4.54 28.95
CA ARG A 187 10.38 4.77 29.11
C ARG A 187 9.72 5.25 27.81
N ASN A 188 10.38 6.20 27.14
CA ASN A 188 9.86 6.75 25.86
C ASN A 188 9.89 5.68 24.76
N TRP A 189 10.95 4.85 24.71
CA TRP A 189 11.05 3.73 23.81
C TRP A 189 9.83 2.80 23.92
N ARG A 190 9.50 2.35 25.15
CA ARG A 190 8.36 1.46 25.38
C ARG A 190 7.04 2.04 24.92
N THR A 191 6.86 3.36 25.02
CA THR A 191 5.65 4.05 24.53
C THR A 191 5.59 4.08 23.01
N VAL A 192 6.71 4.40 22.35
CA VAL A 192 6.78 4.56 20.88
C VAL A 192 6.82 3.21 20.18
N ALA A 193 7.53 2.24 20.78
CA ALA A 193 7.67 0.87 20.27
C ALA A 193 6.53 -0.07 20.68
N ALA A 194 5.50 0.46 21.36
CA ALA A 194 4.38 -0.33 21.86
C ALA A 194 3.82 -1.29 20.80
N GLU A 195 3.71 -2.53 21.19
CA GLU A 195 3.43 -3.69 20.33
C GLU A 195 2.09 -3.56 19.62
N ARG A 196 2.11 -3.70 18.30
CA ARG A 196 0.93 -4.13 17.56
C ARG A 196 0.84 -5.65 17.71
N ASN A 197 -0.21 -6.14 18.35
CA ASN A 197 -0.47 -7.57 18.37
C ASN A 197 -0.35 -8.16 16.96
N ARG A 198 0.34 -9.30 16.82
CA ARG A 198 0.62 -10.02 15.56
C ARG A 198 -0.61 -10.30 14.70
N GLU A 199 -1.82 -10.17 15.23
CA GLU A 199 -3.11 -10.39 14.55
C GLU A 199 -3.79 -9.13 13.98
N GLY A 200 -3.11 -7.97 13.93
CA GLY A 200 -3.66 -6.75 13.34
C GLY A 200 -4.72 -6.03 14.17
N SER A 201 -5.03 -6.48 15.37
CA SER A 201 -5.97 -5.87 16.31
C SER A 201 -5.27 -5.23 17.51
N ALA A 202 -4.28 -4.34 17.24
CA ALA A 202 -3.76 -3.50 18.32
C ALA A 202 -4.93 -2.72 18.95
N LYS A 203 -5.18 -2.95 20.21
CA LYS A 203 -6.16 -2.15 20.99
C LYS A 203 -5.48 -0.86 21.37
N PHE A 204 -5.61 0.17 20.53
CA PHE A 204 -5.22 1.52 20.90
C PHE A 204 -6.11 2.03 22.02
N GLU A 205 -5.54 2.87 22.88
CA GLU A 205 -6.31 3.46 23.98
C GLU A 205 -7.51 4.24 23.45
N PRO A 206 -8.72 3.94 23.93
CA PRO A 206 -9.92 4.67 23.54
C PRO A 206 -9.82 6.15 23.92
N VAL A 207 -10.28 7.02 23.01
CA VAL A 207 -10.42 8.46 23.28
C VAL A 207 -11.90 8.84 23.24
N ALA A 208 -12.27 9.87 24.02
CA ALA A 208 -13.61 10.38 24.02
C ALA A 208 -13.95 11.01 22.67
N LEU A 209 -14.97 10.48 21.99
CA LEU A 209 -15.39 10.88 20.65
C LEU A 209 -16.64 11.78 20.65
N GLY A 210 -17.26 12.02 21.84
CA GLY A 210 -18.49 12.81 21.95
C GLY A 210 -19.63 12.21 21.12
N GLU A 211 -20.37 13.04 20.40
CA GLU A 211 -21.48 12.62 19.55
C GLU A 211 -21.06 11.66 18.41
N LEU A 212 -19.80 11.75 17.96
CA LEU A 212 -19.27 10.87 16.94
C LEU A 212 -19.15 9.42 17.39
N ASP A 213 -19.20 9.15 18.70
CA ASP A 213 -19.13 7.78 19.21
C ASP A 213 -20.30 6.91 18.73
N HIS A 214 -21.48 7.51 18.57
CA HIS A 214 -22.67 6.82 18.06
C HIS A 214 -22.70 6.69 16.52
N ILE A 215 -21.91 7.49 15.82
CA ILE A 215 -21.87 7.51 14.35
C ILE A 215 -20.79 6.57 13.81
N LEU A 216 -19.63 6.54 14.48
CA LEU A 216 -18.47 5.76 14.06
C LEU A 216 -18.67 4.27 14.31
N ARG A 217 -18.35 3.47 13.30
CA ARG A 217 -18.28 2.01 13.42
C ARG A 217 -17.09 1.58 14.28
N PRO A 218 -17.10 0.38 14.91
CA PRO A 218 -16.03 -0.06 15.79
C PRO A 218 -14.63 0.05 15.15
N TYR A 219 -14.47 -0.37 13.90
CA TYR A 219 -13.18 -0.27 13.21
C TYR A 219 -12.79 1.19 12.91
N GLN A 220 -13.75 2.09 12.66
CA GLN A 220 -13.48 3.52 12.43
C GLN A 220 -12.98 4.18 13.72
N LYS A 221 -13.58 3.82 14.87
CA LYS A 221 -13.07 4.25 16.19
C LYS A 221 -11.61 3.83 16.38
N GLN A 222 -11.28 2.57 16.06
CA GLN A 222 -9.90 2.08 16.11
C GLN A 222 -8.97 2.87 15.18
N GLY A 223 -9.43 3.32 14.02
CA GLY A 223 -8.67 4.19 13.14
C GLY A 223 -8.41 5.57 13.77
N VAL A 224 -9.39 6.16 14.44
CA VAL A 224 -9.23 7.42 15.18
C VAL A 224 -8.25 7.26 16.36
N TYR A 225 -8.36 6.16 17.13
CA TYR A 225 -7.46 5.86 18.24
C TYR A 225 -6.01 5.66 17.75
N TRP A 226 -5.83 4.99 16.60
CA TRP A 226 -4.53 4.83 15.97
C TRP A 226 -3.91 6.17 15.54
N MET A 227 -4.69 7.06 14.89
CA MET A 227 -4.21 8.39 14.52
C MET A 227 -3.82 9.21 15.77
N ARG A 228 -4.60 9.09 16.84
CA ARG A 228 -4.27 9.74 18.12
C ARG A 228 -3.01 9.17 18.76
N PHE A 229 -2.84 7.85 18.72
CA PHE A 229 -1.62 7.20 19.18
C PHE A 229 -0.39 7.72 18.43
N LEU A 230 -0.45 7.80 17.09
CA LEU A 230 0.65 8.35 16.28
C LEU A 230 0.96 9.80 16.68
N GLU A 231 -0.07 10.64 16.83
CA GLU A 231 0.10 12.03 17.26
C GLU A 231 0.80 12.13 18.62
N ASN A 232 0.38 11.35 19.59
CA ASN A 232 0.97 11.34 20.94
C ASN A 232 2.42 10.83 20.93
N ALA A 233 2.75 9.90 20.05
CA ALA A 233 4.08 9.35 19.88
C ALA A 233 5.00 10.22 18.99
N GLY A 234 4.51 11.32 18.41
CA GLY A 234 5.26 12.13 17.44
C GLY A 234 5.54 11.41 16.13
N LEU A 235 4.69 10.45 15.77
CA LEU A 235 4.78 9.63 14.56
C LEU A 235 3.72 10.05 13.55
N CYS A 236 4.01 9.86 12.28
CA CYS A 236 3.08 10.13 11.19
C CYS A 236 2.58 8.81 10.58
N GLY A 237 1.48 8.84 9.82
CA GLY A 237 0.91 7.61 9.33
C GLY A 237 0.13 7.70 8.03
N LEU A 238 -0.18 6.52 7.51
CA LEU A 238 -0.87 6.29 6.27
C LEU A 238 -2.12 5.47 6.51
N LEU A 239 -3.28 6.09 6.35
CA LEU A 239 -4.57 5.40 6.39
C LEU A 239 -4.90 4.88 4.99
N ALA A 240 -4.63 3.59 4.77
CA ALA A 240 -4.79 2.89 3.49
C ALA A 240 -6.02 1.97 3.46
N ASP A 241 -7.04 2.28 4.25
CA ASP A 241 -8.31 1.54 4.24
C ASP A 241 -8.90 1.45 2.84
N GLU A 242 -9.50 0.31 2.52
CA GLU A 242 -10.21 0.12 1.26
C GLU A 242 -11.25 1.24 1.03
N MET A 243 -11.47 1.62 -0.23
CA MET A 243 -12.39 2.71 -0.57
C MET A 243 -13.80 2.45 -0.02
N GLY A 244 -14.46 3.50 0.43
CA GLY A 244 -15.81 3.39 1.01
C GLY A 244 -15.87 3.00 2.50
N LEU A 245 -14.73 2.78 3.16
CA LEU A 245 -14.65 2.51 4.61
C LEU A 245 -14.68 3.79 5.48
N GLY A 246 -14.88 4.97 4.90
CA GLY A 246 -15.09 6.22 5.64
C GLY A 246 -13.79 6.84 6.17
N LYS A 247 -12.72 6.86 5.37
CA LYS A 247 -11.46 7.54 5.71
C LYS A 247 -11.67 9.01 6.06
N THR A 248 -12.50 9.73 5.29
CA THR A 248 -12.86 11.14 5.53
C THR A 248 -13.44 11.34 6.93
N LEU A 249 -14.44 10.52 7.30
CA LEU A 249 -15.09 10.61 8.61
C LEU A 249 -14.11 10.31 9.75
N GLN A 250 -13.27 9.29 9.62
CA GLN A 250 -12.23 8.97 10.61
C GLN A 250 -11.26 10.14 10.79
N THR A 251 -10.81 10.74 9.67
CA THR A 251 -9.88 11.88 9.68
C THR A 251 -10.52 13.12 10.33
N LEU A 252 -11.74 13.47 9.95
CA LEU A 252 -12.47 14.59 10.55
C LEU A 252 -12.68 14.38 12.05
N SER A 253 -13.04 13.15 12.45
CA SER A 253 -13.17 12.80 13.87
C SER A 253 -11.87 12.97 14.63
N TRP A 254 -10.73 12.55 14.07
CA TRP A 254 -9.42 12.77 14.68
C TRP A 254 -9.06 14.26 14.74
N LEU A 255 -9.30 15.03 13.67
CA LEU A 255 -9.00 16.47 13.63
C LEU A 255 -9.86 17.27 14.63
N SER A 256 -11.05 16.80 14.99
CA SER A 256 -11.94 17.43 15.97
C SER A 256 -11.56 17.16 17.42
N LEU A 257 -10.65 16.21 17.70
CA LEU A 257 -10.25 15.90 19.05
C LEU A 257 -9.45 17.05 19.69
N PRO A 258 -9.66 17.32 21.00
CA PRO A 258 -8.84 18.27 21.74
C PRO A 258 -7.36 17.89 21.70
N ARG A 259 -6.48 18.83 21.41
CA ARG A 259 -5.03 18.60 21.37
C ARG A 259 -4.35 19.13 22.63
N VAL A 260 -3.70 18.23 23.36
CA VAL A 260 -3.21 18.47 24.72
C VAL A 260 -1.99 19.41 24.77
N ARG A 261 -1.24 19.58 23.68
CA ARG A 261 0.07 20.28 23.71
C ARG A 261 0.09 21.66 23.04
N ARG A 262 -1.06 22.36 22.87
CA ARG A 262 -1.07 23.62 22.13
C ARG A 262 -1.07 24.85 23.03
N THR A 263 0.02 25.60 22.92
CA THR A 263 0.10 26.99 23.41
C THR A 263 -0.40 28.00 22.37
N LEU A 264 -0.37 27.68 21.09
CA LEU A 264 -0.79 28.53 19.98
C LEU A 264 -1.81 27.81 19.09
N HIS A 265 -2.83 28.52 18.64
CA HIS A 265 -3.79 28.01 17.67
C HIS A 265 -3.15 27.90 16.29
N LYS A 266 -3.06 26.67 15.77
CA LYS A 266 -2.62 26.38 14.40
C LYS A 266 -3.77 25.68 13.67
N PRO A 267 -4.13 26.07 12.44
CA PRO A 267 -5.13 25.36 11.65
C PRO A 267 -4.63 23.97 11.23
N SER A 268 -5.54 23.08 10.89
CA SER A 268 -5.22 21.86 10.16
C SER A 268 -5.48 22.07 8.67
N LEU A 269 -4.66 21.47 7.80
CA LEU A 269 -4.77 21.58 6.34
C LEU A 269 -5.13 20.23 5.73
N ILE A 270 -6.17 20.22 4.88
CA ILE A 270 -6.49 19.10 3.99
C ILE A 270 -6.15 19.50 2.57
N VAL A 271 -5.30 18.70 1.92
CA VAL A 271 -4.98 18.82 0.50
C VAL A 271 -5.57 17.61 -0.22
N CYS A 272 -6.47 17.86 -1.16
CA CYS A 272 -7.18 16.81 -1.87
C CYS A 272 -7.30 17.12 -3.37
N PRO A 273 -7.70 16.16 -4.23
CA PRO A 273 -8.09 16.46 -5.60
C PRO A 273 -9.15 17.55 -5.66
N THR A 274 -9.12 18.41 -6.68
CA THR A 274 -10.05 19.54 -6.85
C THR A 274 -11.52 19.08 -6.76
N SER A 275 -11.83 17.90 -7.28
CA SER A 275 -13.17 17.31 -7.25
C SER A 275 -13.66 16.94 -5.83
N LEU A 276 -12.75 16.79 -4.86
CA LEU A 276 -13.08 16.41 -3.49
C LEU A 276 -13.22 17.58 -2.53
N VAL A 277 -12.78 18.78 -2.89
CA VAL A 277 -12.80 19.96 -2.02
C VAL A 277 -14.20 20.21 -1.44
N ARG A 278 -15.23 20.21 -2.30
CA ARG A 278 -16.61 20.40 -1.86
C ARG A 278 -17.16 19.23 -1.04
N ASN A 279 -16.70 18.02 -1.33
CA ASN A 279 -17.09 16.85 -0.54
C ASN A 279 -16.53 16.91 0.88
N TRP A 280 -15.25 17.28 1.03
CA TRP A 280 -14.63 17.50 2.33
C TRP A 280 -15.33 18.60 3.14
N GLU A 281 -15.68 19.72 2.48
CA GLU A 281 -16.44 20.81 3.09
C GLU A 281 -17.80 20.33 3.60
N ALA A 282 -18.55 19.61 2.77
CA ALA A 282 -19.88 19.10 3.12
C ALA A 282 -19.84 18.06 4.24
N GLU A 283 -18.85 17.15 4.23
CA GLU A 283 -18.66 16.16 5.30
C GLU A 283 -18.22 16.82 6.61
N ALA A 284 -17.34 17.82 6.56
CA ALA A 284 -16.94 18.59 7.74
C ALA A 284 -18.14 19.32 8.38
N ALA A 285 -18.95 19.99 7.58
CA ALA A 285 -20.17 20.66 8.06
C ALA A 285 -21.19 19.66 8.66
N LYS A 286 -21.26 18.46 8.12
CA LYS A 286 -22.19 17.41 8.58
C LYS A 286 -21.75 16.74 9.86
N PHE A 287 -20.48 16.33 9.98
CA PHE A 287 -20.00 15.44 11.04
C PHE A 287 -19.23 16.19 12.14
N THR A 288 -18.63 17.32 11.80
CA THR A 288 -17.82 18.14 12.73
C THR A 288 -18.21 19.62 12.63
N PRO A 289 -19.50 19.99 12.87
CA PRO A 289 -19.97 21.35 12.69
C PRO A 289 -19.29 22.37 13.64
N GLY A 290 -18.65 21.89 14.69
CA GLY A 290 -17.85 22.73 15.60
C GLY A 290 -16.53 23.22 15.04
N LEU A 291 -16.02 22.64 13.93
CA LEU A 291 -14.79 23.08 13.29
C LEU A 291 -15.08 24.25 12.33
N LYS A 292 -14.41 25.39 12.55
CA LYS A 292 -14.45 26.52 11.62
C LYS A 292 -13.69 26.17 10.35
N THR A 293 -14.42 25.77 9.31
CA THR A 293 -13.86 25.34 8.04
C THR A 293 -13.69 26.52 7.08
N LEU A 294 -12.51 26.61 6.46
CA LEU A 294 -12.17 27.59 5.43
C LEU A 294 -11.75 26.87 4.13
N VAL A 295 -12.44 27.13 3.04
CA VAL A 295 -12.09 26.60 1.73
C VAL A 295 -11.28 27.60 0.94
N ILE A 296 -10.08 27.21 0.51
CA ILE A 296 -9.20 27.98 -0.39
C ILE A 296 -9.42 27.44 -1.81
N SER A 297 -10.35 28.07 -2.54
CA SER A 297 -10.68 27.71 -3.91
C SER A 297 -11.27 28.89 -4.69
N GLY A 298 -11.32 28.77 -6.02
CA GLY A 298 -11.87 29.80 -6.90
C GLY A 298 -10.88 30.91 -7.26
N PRO A 299 -11.32 31.92 -8.07
CA PRO A 299 -10.47 33.02 -8.52
C PRO A 299 -10.11 33.98 -7.39
N ASP A 300 -11.03 34.27 -6.47
CA ASP A 300 -10.86 35.27 -5.40
C ASP A 300 -10.27 34.70 -4.11
N ARG A 301 -9.68 33.51 -4.16
CA ARG A 301 -9.18 32.77 -2.98
C ARG A 301 -8.08 33.50 -2.18
N ALA A 302 -7.34 34.41 -2.82
CA ALA A 302 -6.29 35.18 -2.16
C ALA A 302 -6.83 36.03 -0.98
N GLN A 303 -8.09 36.44 -1.02
CA GLN A 303 -8.74 37.15 0.08
C GLN A 303 -8.85 36.31 1.35
N ASN A 304 -8.81 34.98 1.21
CA ASN A 304 -8.92 34.03 2.29
C ASN A 304 -7.56 33.66 2.94
N PHE A 305 -6.43 33.99 2.33
CA PHE A 305 -5.11 33.60 2.89
C PHE A 305 -4.89 34.13 4.30
N ARG A 306 -5.22 35.42 4.55
CA ARG A 306 -5.11 36.03 5.88
C ARG A 306 -6.06 35.44 6.92
N ARG A 307 -7.09 34.71 6.50
CA ARG A 307 -8.11 34.11 7.37
C ARG A 307 -7.73 32.70 7.83
N MET A 308 -6.66 32.09 7.29
CA MET A 308 -6.28 30.72 7.63
C MET A 308 -6.04 30.53 9.12
N ASN A 309 -5.36 31.47 9.77
CA ASN A 309 -5.09 31.39 11.21
C ASN A 309 -6.33 31.52 12.10
N ALA A 310 -7.46 32.01 11.59
CA ALA A 310 -8.73 32.10 12.30
C ALA A 310 -9.62 30.85 12.07
N ALA A 311 -9.20 29.92 11.20
CA ALA A 311 -9.89 28.68 10.93
C ALA A 311 -9.30 27.53 11.75
N ASP A 312 -10.11 26.50 12.02
CA ASP A 312 -9.65 25.24 12.59
C ASP A 312 -9.23 24.26 11.50
N LEU A 313 -9.92 24.32 10.35
CA LEU A 313 -9.72 23.44 9.21
C LEU A 313 -9.63 24.24 7.92
N VAL A 314 -8.54 24.12 7.19
CA VAL A 314 -8.33 24.68 5.85
C VAL A 314 -8.39 23.56 4.83
N ILE A 315 -9.14 23.75 3.74
CA ILE A 315 -9.27 22.76 2.66
C ILE A 315 -8.83 23.39 1.35
N THR A 316 -7.92 22.74 0.62
CA THR A 316 -7.45 23.19 -0.68
C THR A 316 -7.16 22.01 -1.62
N SER A 317 -6.85 22.29 -2.88
CA SER A 317 -6.45 21.26 -3.84
C SER A 317 -4.94 21.26 -4.09
N TYR A 318 -4.39 20.12 -4.56
CA TYR A 318 -2.98 20.01 -4.93
C TYR A 318 -2.53 21.08 -5.93
N THR A 319 -3.36 21.36 -6.94
CA THR A 319 -3.06 22.37 -7.95
C THR A 319 -2.99 23.78 -7.37
N LEU A 320 -3.88 24.10 -6.42
CA LEU A 320 -3.89 25.40 -5.76
C LEU A 320 -2.78 25.52 -4.73
N LEU A 321 -2.52 24.47 -3.95
CA LEU A 321 -1.37 24.42 -3.05
C LEU A 321 -0.07 24.74 -3.80
N GLN A 322 0.17 24.06 -4.94
CA GLN A 322 1.36 24.29 -5.75
C GLN A 322 1.45 25.72 -6.29
N ARG A 323 0.30 26.27 -6.73
CA ARG A 323 0.24 27.59 -7.36
C ARG A 323 0.46 28.72 -6.37
N ASP A 324 -0.12 28.57 -5.18
CA ASP A 324 -0.17 29.62 -4.15
C ASP A 324 0.84 29.38 -3.03
N PHE A 325 1.80 28.47 -3.22
CA PHE A 325 2.72 28.01 -2.16
C PHE A 325 3.50 29.16 -1.55
N GLU A 326 4.16 29.97 -2.37
CA GLU A 326 5.00 31.08 -1.94
C GLU A 326 4.18 32.22 -1.30
N ASP A 327 2.94 32.44 -1.77
CA ASP A 327 2.08 33.53 -1.32
C ASP A 327 1.32 33.22 -0.02
N ALA A 328 1.06 31.94 0.27
CA ALA A 328 0.12 31.57 1.32
C ALA A 328 0.58 30.47 2.28
N TYR A 329 1.50 29.59 1.89
CA TYR A 329 1.77 28.37 2.64
C TYR A 329 3.19 28.25 3.17
N ILE A 330 4.16 28.95 2.57
CA ILE A 330 5.59 28.80 2.88
C ILE A 330 5.92 29.11 4.33
N GLU A 331 5.31 30.14 4.92
CA GLU A 331 5.52 30.55 6.32
C GLU A 331 4.40 30.08 7.26
N GLN A 332 3.41 29.35 6.72
CA GLN A 332 2.25 28.95 7.50
C GLN A 332 2.52 27.65 8.26
N ASP A 333 2.41 27.72 9.57
CA ASP A 333 2.45 26.55 10.45
C ASP A 333 1.07 25.87 10.55
N PHE A 334 1.05 24.55 10.39
CA PHE A 334 -0.14 23.74 10.55
C PHE A 334 -0.03 22.78 11.74
N ALA A 335 -1.14 22.56 12.39
CA ALA A 335 -1.25 21.54 13.42
C ALA A 335 -1.23 20.13 12.87
N ALA A 336 -1.87 19.95 11.74
CA ALA A 336 -1.82 18.71 10.95
C ALA A 336 -1.95 19.04 9.47
N VAL A 337 -1.25 18.28 8.63
CA VAL A 337 -1.43 18.27 7.20
C VAL A 337 -1.90 16.89 6.77
N VAL A 338 -3.04 16.84 6.10
CA VAL A 338 -3.64 15.62 5.57
C VAL A 338 -3.61 15.67 4.05
N LEU A 339 -2.99 14.69 3.42
CA LEU A 339 -3.02 14.52 1.96
C LEU A 339 -4.00 13.40 1.59
N ASP A 340 -5.06 13.75 0.89
CA ASP A 340 -6.02 12.76 0.37
C ASP A 340 -5.69 12.37 -1.07
N GLU A 341 -5.85 11.10 -1.40
CA GLU A 341 -5.46 10.50 -2.68
C GLU A 341 -3.98 10.79 -3.01
N ALA A 342 -3.10 10.32 -2.15
CA ALA A 342 -1.66 10.65 -2.17
C ALA A 342 -0.90 10.21 -3.43
N GLN A 343 -1.53 9.51 -4.37
CA GLN A 343 -0.93 9.28 -5.69
C GLN A 343 -0.55 10.58 -6.43
N HIS A 344 -1.08 11.74 -6.00
CA HIS A 344 -0.70 13.05 -6.54
C HIS A 344 0.72 13.50 -6.17
N ILE A 345 1.34 12.89 -5.16
CA ILE A 345 2.72 13.19 -4.72
C ILE A 345 3.70 12.02 -4.92
N LYS A 346 3.27 10.93 -5.56
CA LYS A 346 4.11 9.74 -5.78
C LYS A 346 5.38 10.03 -6.57
N ASN A 347 5.32 10.90 -7.57
CA ASN A 347 6.49 11.34 -8.30
C ASN A 347 7.12 12.55 -7.59
N ARG A 348 8.29 12.31 -6.97
CA ARG A 348 9.07 13.29 -6.21
C ARG A 348 9.45 14.56 -6.97
N GLN A 349 9.53 14.49 -8.31
CA GLN A 349 9.95 15.60 -9.15
C GLN A 349 8.82 16.58 -9.48
N THR A 350 7.56 16.20 -9.22
CA THR A 350 6.41 17.06 -9.52
C THR A 350 6.35 18.27 -8.59
N ARG A 351 5.80 19.37 -9.10
CA ARG A 351 5.58 20.58 -8.29
C ARG A 351 4.65 20.31 -7.11
N ASN A 352 3.63 19.44 -7.29
CA ASN A 352 2.73 19.03 -6.23
C ASN A 352 3.49 18.35 -5.07
N ALA A 353 4.39 17.41 -5.38
CA ALA A 353 5.18 16.71 -4.38
C ALA A 353 6.11 17.68 -3.63
N ARG A 354 6.77 18.60 -4.35
CA ARG A 354 7.65 19.60 -3.72
C ARG A 354 6.88 20.53 -2.81
N ALA A 355 5.74 21.08 -3.26
CA ALA A 355 4.92 21.95 -2.43
C ALA A 355 4.41 21.23 -1.16
N ALA A 356 3.90 19.99 -1.30
CA ALA A 356 3.43 19.23 -0.15
C ALA A 356 4.53 18.92 0.87
N LYS A 357 5.74 18.54 0.42
CA LYS A 357 6.87 18.20 1.29
C LYS A 357 7.41 19.39 2.08
N ASN A 358 7.31 20.60 1.52
CA ASN A 358 7.78 21.83 2.15
C ASN A 358 6.77 22.49 3.12
N LEU A 359 5.59 21.90 3.32
CA LEU A 359 4.64 22.38 4.32
C LEU A 359 5.17 22.15 5.74
N HIS A 360 4.99 23.15 6.59
CA HIS A 360 5.32 23.07 8.01
C HIS A 360 4.12 22.51 8.79
N ALA A 361 4.30 21.37 9.46
CA ALA A 361 3.24 20.70 10.21
C ALA A 361 3.78 19.97 11.43
N ASP A 362 3.04 20.04 12.54
CA ASP A 362 3.35 19.25 13.74
C ASP A 362 3.02 17.77 13.52
N GLN A 363 1.99 17.47 12.71
CA GLN A 363 1.54 16.12 12.38
C GLN A 363 1.23 15.98 10.89
N ARG A 364 1.51 14.81 10.32
CA ARG A 364 1.23 14.51 8.91
C ARG A 364 0.48 13.19 8.78
N LEU A 365 -0.54 13.19 7.91
CA LEU A 365 -1.35 12.02 7.60
C LEU A 365 -1.54 11.91 6.09
N VAL A 366 -1.47 10.71 5.59
CA VAL A 366 -1.78 10.40 4.19
C VAL A 366 -2.98 9.48 4.13
N LEU A 367 -3.90 9.76 3.21
CA LEU A 367 -5.05 8.92 2.90
C LEU A 367 -4.91 8.38 1.48
N THR A 368 -5.17 7.09 1.31
CA THR A 368 -5.25 6.47 0.00
C THR A 368 -6.21 5.28 0.02
N GLY A 369 -6.88 5.04 -1.10
CA GLY A 369 -7.70 3.83 -1.29
C GLY A 369 -7.00 2.77 -2.14
N THR A 370 -5.87 3.13 -2.75
CA THR A 370 -5.09 2.21 -3.58
C THR A 370 -3.93 1.60 -2.79
N PRO A 371 -3.59 0.34 -3.03
CA PRO A 371 -2.43 -0.27 -2.40
C PRO A 371 -1.15 0.48 -2.78
N ILE A 372 -0.45 1.03 -1.79
CA ILE A 372 0.86 1.69 -1.96
C ILE A 372 1.96 0.67 -2.28
N GLU A 373 1.71 -0.57 -1.99
CA GLU A 373 2.58 -1.71 -2.29
C GLU A 373 2.92 -1.85 -3.79
N ASN A 374 2.46 -0.91 -4.61
CA ASN A 374 2.44 -0.99 -6.07
C ASN A 374 3.65 -0.35 -6.78
N SER A 375 4.46 0.43 -6.09
CA SER A 375 5.75 0.93 -6.60
C SER A 375 6.65 1.29 -5.42
N VAL A 376 7.81 0.70 -5.39
CA VAL A 376 8.81 0.96 -4.35
C VAL A 376 9.17 2.45 -4.31
N THR A 377 9.28 3.08 -5.49
CA THR A 377 9.56 4.52 -5.65
C THR A 377 8.42 5.39 -5.11
N ASP A 378 7.15 5.01 -5.35
CA ASP A 378 5.97 5.75 -4.87
C ASP A 378 5.94 5.76 -3.33
N VAL A 379 6.30 4.64 -2.71
CA VAL A 379 6.43 4.49 -1.25
C VAL A 379 7.43 5.48 -0.68
N TRP A 380 8.62 5.58 -1.29
CA TRP A 380 9.65 6.52 -0.81
C TRP A 380 9.13 7.96 -0.80
N SER A 381 8.48 8.40 -1.87
CA SER A 381 7.99 9.78 -1.98
C SER A 381 6.90 10.11 -0.94
N ILE A 382 6.04 9.14 -0.62
CA ILE A 382 4.99 9.31 0.40
C ILE A 382 5.60 9.34 1.80
N PHE A 383 6.55 8.45 2.09
CA PHE A 383 7.19 8.42 3.39
C PHE A 383 8.14 9.60 3.62
N ASP A 384 8.75 10.15 2.56
CA ASP A 384 9.52 11.38 2.64
C ASP A 384 8.65 12.61 2.97
N PHE A 385 7.36 12.61 2.54
CA PHE A 385 6.38 13.57 3.06
C PHE A 385 6.01 13.27 4.52
N LEU A 386 5.68 12.03 4.88
CA LEU A 386 5.22 11.68 6.23
C LEU A 386 6.32 11.91 7.27
N MET A 387 7.48 11.36 7.04
CA MET A 387 8.62 11.37 7.95
C MET A 387 9.91 11.57 7.15
N PRO A 388 10.33 12.81 6.90
CA PRO A 388 11.53 13.10 6.12
C PRO A 388 12.75 12.30 6.63
N ASN A 389 13.53 11.75 5.71
CA ASN A 389 14.70 10.91 5.95
C ASN A 389 14.45 9.56 6.65
N TYR A 390 13.20 9.16 6.91
CA TYR A 390 12.90 7.85 7.52
C TYR A 390 13.41 6.67 6.69
N LEU A 391 13.28 6.75 5.37
CA LEU A 391 13.79 5.74 4.42
C LEU A 391 15.17 6.11 3.85
N GLY A 392 15.83 7.12 4.40
CA GLY A 392 17.08 7.68 3.87
C GLY A 392 16.85 8.59 2.66
N ASP A 393 17.92 9.13 2.11
CA ASP A 393 17.85 9.83 0.82
C ASP A 393 17.50 8.85 -0.32
N TYR A 394 17.08 9.40 -1.48
CA TYR A 394 16.60 8.56 -2.56
C TYR A 394 17.67 7.63 -3.14
N GLU A 395 18.92 8.05 -3.20
CA GLU A 395 20.00 7.23 -3.74
C GLU A 395 20.29 6.03 -2.83
N THR A 396 20.33 6.26 -1.52
CA THR A 396 20.46 5.18 -0.52
C THR A 396 19.26 4.23 -0.57
N PHE A 397 18.04 4.78 -0.70
CA PHE A 397 16.83 3.97 -0.82
C PHE A 397 16.82 3.15 -2.11
N LYS A 398 17.25 3.73 -3.22
CA LYS A 398 17.33 3.04 -4.50
C LYS A 398 18.27 1.84 -4.43
N LEU A 399 19.48 2.05 -3.95
CA LEU A 399 20.48 0.98 -3.81
C LEU A 399 20.07 -0.10 -2.80
N GLY A 400 19.41 0.29 -1.69
CA GLY A 400 19.05 -0.64 -0.62
C GLY A 400 17.74 -1.40 -0.84
N TYR A 401 16.84 -0.88 -1.67
CA TYR A 401 15.48 -1.42 -1.84
C TYR A 401 15.02 -1.49 -3.30
N GLU A 402 15.07 -0.38 -4.07
CA GLU A 402 14.47 -0.33 -5.40
C GLU A 402 15.18 -1.25 -6.39
N ASP A 403 16.50 -1.14 -6.49
CA ASP A 403 17.31 -1.95 -7.41
C ASP A 403 17.26 -3.45 -7.05
N PRO A 404 17.51 -3.88 -5.78
CA PRO A 404 17.41 -5.29 -5.43
C PRO A 404 16.01 -5.90 -5.64
N ILE A 405 14.95 -5.15 -5.31
CA ILE A 405 13.57 -5.62 -5.53
C ILE A 405 13.27 -5.73 -7.03
N GLY A 406 13.80 -4.80 -7.84
CA GLY A 406 13.65 -4.81 -9.29
C GLY A 406 14.39 -5.96 -9.97
N GLU A 407 15.54 -6.33 -9.47
CA GLU A 407 16.34 -7.48 -9.94
C GLU A 407 15.75 -8.83 -9.50
N GLY A 408 14.99 -8.84 -8.40
CA GLY A 408 14.36 -10.06 -7.87
C GLY A 408 15.34 -11.00 -7.18
N GLY A 409 15.03 -12.29 -7.17
CA GLY A 409 15.83 -13.30 -6.50
C GLY A 409 15.77 -13.20 -4.95
N GLU A 410 16.72 -13.82 -4.27
CA GLU A 410 16.77 -13.86 -2.80
C GLU A 410 17.02 -12.48 -2.19
N ALA A 411 17.97 -11.71 -2.73
CA ALA A 411 18.28 -10.35 -2.28
C ALA A 411 17.07 -9.41 -2.45
N GLY A 412 16.32 -9.54 -3.55
CA GLY A 412 15.11 -8.78 -3.78
C GLY A 412 13.99 -9.11 -2.79
N ALA A 413 13.79 -10.41 -2.49
CA ALA A 413 12.81 -10.86 -1.51
C ALA A 413 13.16 -10.38 -0.10
N GLU A 414 14.44 -10.40 0.27
CA GLU A 414 14.92 -9.90 1.56
C GLU A 414 14.76 -8.39 1.69
N ALA A 415 15.14 -7.60 0.65
CA ALA A 415 14.93 -6.16 0.62
C ALA A 415 13.44 -5.80 0.72
N GLN A 416 12.57 -6.55 0.05
CA GLN A 416 11.11 -6.37 0.14
C GLN A 416 10.58 -6.67 1.54
N ALA A 417 11.02 -7.75 2.17
CA ALA A 417 10.62 -8.11 3.53
C ALA A 417 11.08 -7.05 4.55
N ARG A 418 12.32 -6.53 4.41
CA ARG A 418 12.88 -5.47 5.24
C ARG A 418 12.10 -4.16 5.06
N LEU A 419 11.79 -3.75 3.82
CA LEU A 419 10.98 -2.57 3.55
C LEU A 419 9.58 -2.71 4.16
N LYS A 420 8.93 -3.85 3.96
CA LYS A 420 7.61 -4.13 4.54
C LYS A 420 7.62 -4.00 6.06
N ARG A 421 8.64 -4.51 6.76
CA ARG A 421 8.79 -4.35 8.22
C ARG A 421 8.94 -2.88 8.62
N LYS A 422 9.73 -2.08 7.86
CA LYS A 422 9.86 -0.64 8.12
C LYS A 422 8.53 0.11 7.99
N LEU A 423 7.73 -0.21 6.98
CA LEU A 423 6.50 0.50 6.66
C LEU A 423 5.32 0.10 7.54
N HIS A 424 5.25 -1.18 7.90
CA HIS A 424 4.10 -1.77 8.58
C HIS A 424 3.61 -1.00 9.83
N PRO A 425 4.46 -0.47 10.72
CA PRO A 425 4.01 0.27 11.90
C PRO A 425 3.20 1.53 11.58
N PHE A 426 3.40 2.12 10.41
CA PHE A 426 2.85 3.42 10.01
C PHE A 426 1.70 3.30 9.01
N ILE A 427 1.31 2.09 8.64
CA ILE A 427 0.24 1.85 7.67
C ILE A 427 -0.92 1.14 8.36
N LEU A 428 -2.10 1.75 8.32
CA LEU A 428 -3.35 1.09 8.72
C LEU A 428 -4.17 0.77 7.47
N ARG A 429 -4.30 -0.52 7.15
CA ARG A 429 -5.06 -1.01 6.00
C ARG A 429 -6.06 -2.07 6.40
N ARG A 430 -7.32 -1.84 6.10
CA ARG A 430 -8.41 -2.79 6.35
C ARG A 430 -9.21 -3.02 5.10
N LEU A 431 -9.67 -4.24 4.91
CA LEU A 431 -10.49 -4.66 3.78
C LEU A 431 -11.97 -4.67 4.17
N LYS A 432 -12.87 -4.34 3.22
CA LYS A 432 -14.33 -4.38 3.43
C LYS A 432 -14.79 -5.74 3.94
N LYS A 433 -14.27 -6.83 3.37
CA LYS A 433 -14.62 -8.20 3.77
C LYS A 433 -14.35 -8.49 5.25
N THR A 434 -13.35 -7.82 5.83
CA THR A 434 -12.94 -8.06 7.22
C THR A 434 -13.74 -7.22 8.21
N VAL A 435 -13.99 -5.94 7.89
CA VAL A 435 -14.51 -4.97 8.87
C VAL A 435 -15.94 -4.50 8.60
N ALA A 436 -16.48 -4.69 7.39
CA ALA A 436 -17.83 -4.26 7.01
C ALA A 436 -18.68 -5.47 6.59
N LYS A 437 -18.84 -6.43 7.51
CA LYS A 437 -19.60 -7.68 7.31
C LYS A 437 -21.08 -7.47 6.98
N ASP A 438 -21.61 -6.31 7.28
CA ASP A 438 -22.98 -5.89 6.98
C ASP A 438 -23.14 -5.26 5.58
N LEU A 439 -22.03 -5.03 4.86
CA LEU A 439 -22.08 -4.55 3.48
C LEU A 439 -22.53 -5.72 2.58
N PRO A 440 -23.61 -5.55 1.78
CA PRO A 440 -24.05 -6.58 0.85
C PRO A 440 -22.96 -7.00 -0.15
N ASP A 441 -23.04 -8.24 -0.62
CA ASP A 441 -22.07 -8.77 -1.59
C ASP A 441 -22.04 -8.00 -2.91
N LYS A 442 -20.87 -8.00 -3.54
CA LYS A 442 -20.64 -7.53 -4.90
C LYS A 442 -20.56 -8.75 -5.83
N LEU A 443 -21.46 -8.82 -6.82
CA LEU A 443 -21.50 -9.87 -7.84
C LEU A 443 -20.98 -9.31 -9.17
N VAL A 444 -19.92 -9.91 -9.70
CA VAL A 444 -19.31 -9.46 -10.97
C VAL A 444 -19.64 -10.44 -12.09
N LYS A 445 -20.26 -9.95 -13.17
CA LYS A 445 -20.58 -10.69 -14.39
C LYS A 445 -19.84 -10.06 -15.57
N ILE A 446 -19.30 -10.88 -16.44
CA ILE A 446 -18.79 -10.45 -17.75
C ILE A 446 -19.84 -10.77 -18.78
N SER A 447 -20.23 -9.77 -19.57
CA SER A 447 -21.18 -9.89 -20.66
C SER A 447 -20.45 -9.68 -21.99
N TYR A 448 -20.42 -10.72 -22.81
CA TYR A 448 -19.85 -10.65 -24.15
C TYR A 448 -20.92 -10.14 -25.12
N CYS A 449 -20.60 -9.04 -25.79
CA CYS A 449 -21.48 -8.37 -26.72
C CYS A 449 -21.03 -8.66 -28.16
N PRO A 450 -21.82 -9.32 -28.99
CA PRO A 450 -21.51 -9.44 -30.41
C PRO A 450 -21.53 -8.06 -31.08
N MET A 451 -20.56 -7.80 -31.95
CA MET A 451 -20.57 -6.58 -32.75
C MET A 451 -21.44 -6.77 -34.01
N PRO A 452 -22.21 -5.75 -34.44
CA PRO A 452 -22.89 -5.77 -35.72
C PRO A 452 -21.92 -6.04 -36.89
N GLU A 453 -22.38 -6.73 -37.94
CA GLU A 453 -21.52 -7.13 -39.07
C GLU A 453 -20.75 -5.96 -39.69
N GLU A 454 -21.39 -4.81 -39.85
CA GLU A 454 -20.76 -3.60 -40.38
C GLU A 454 -19.61 -3.12 -39.48
N THR A 455 -19.83 -3.09 -38.17
CA THR A 455 -18.80 -2.70 -37.19
C THR A 455 -17.67 -3.73 -37.13
N GLN A 456 -18.00 -5.01 -37.21
CA GLN A 456 -17.01 -6.09 -37.24
C GLN A 456 -16.14 -6.00 -38.50
N HIS A 457 -16.75 -5.68 -39.65
CA HIS A 457 -16.02 -5.48 -40.90
C HIS A 457 -15.08 -4.25 -40.82
N GLU A 458 -15.59 -3.10 -40.31
CA GLU A 458 -14.77 -1.91 -40.08
C GLU A 458 -13.57 -2.23 -39.16
N TYR A 459 -13.85 -2.92 -38.04
CA TYR A 459 -12.84 -3.32 -37.07
C TYR A 459 -11.74 -4.17 -37.70
N THR A 460 -12.13 -5.21 -38.44
CA THR A 460 -11.20 -6.14 -39.08
C THR A 460 -10.37 -5.46 -40.16
N THR A 461 -11.00 -4.61 -40.97
CA THR A 461 -10.34 -3.83 -42.05
C THR A 461 -9.27 -2.90 -41.46
N VAL A 462 -9.62 -2.14 -40.42
CA VAL A 462 -8.67 -1.24 -39.72
C VAL A 462 -7.53 -2.02 -39.11
N LEU A 463 -7.82 -3.13 -38.42
CA LEU A 463 -6.81 -3.98 -37.79
C LEU A 463 -5.82 -4.53 -38.85
N GLN A 464 -6.32 -5.10 -39.95
CA GLN A 464 -5.47 -5.71 -40.98
C GLN A 464 -4.61 -4.69 -41.73
N ARG A 465 -5.16 -3.50 -42.03
CA ARG A 465 -4.44 -2.45 -42.73
C ARG A 465 -3.38 -1.80 -41.83
N GLU A 466 -3.79 -1.26 -40.70
CA GLU A 466 -2.94 -0.42 -39.87
C GLU A 466 -1.94 -1.21 -39.00
N ARG A 467 -2.21 -2.49 -38.71
CA ARG A 467 -1.25 -3.37 -38.01
C ARG A 467 0.08 -3.50 -38.73
N ARG A 468 0.07 -3.53 -40.08
CA ARG A 468 1.29 -3.64 -40.89
C ARG A 468 2.10 -2.36 -40.91
N GLU A 469 1.44 -1.24 -40.71
CA GLU A 469 2.03 0.11 -40.74
C GLU A 469 2.57 0.52 -39.34
N ALA A 470 1.92 0.06 -38.26
CA ALA A 470 2.30 0.40 -36.88
C ALA A 470 3.58 -0.33 -36.44
N LYS A 471 4.72 0.37 -36.53
CA LYS A 471 6.07 -0.15 -36.17
C LYS A 471 6.57 0.37 -34.84
N THR A 472 6.14 1.56 -34.44
CA THR A 472 6.55 2.18 -33.18
C THR A 472 5.53 1.91 -32.08
N LYS A 473 5.99 1.94 -30.82
CA LYS A 473 5.12 1.83 -29.63
C LYS A 473 3.96 2.84 -29.67
N PHE A 474 4.23 4.06 -30.11
CA PHE A 474 3.23 5.12 -30.22
C PHE A 474 2.14 4.79 -31.27
N GLU A 475 2.54 4.34 -32.44
CA GLU A 475 1.61 3.92 -33.52
C GLU A 475 0.75 2.73 -33.09
N MET A 476 1.33 1.74 -32.42
CA MET A 476 0.60 0.59 -31.87
C MET A 476 -0.45 1.04 -30.83
N LEU A 477 -0.09 1.97 -29.95
CA LEU A 477 -1.03 2.52 -28.96
C LEU A 477 -2.16 3.31 -29.61
N ALA A 478 -1.85 4.10 -30.63
CA ALA A 478 -2.86 4.85 -31.40
C ALA A 478 -3.84 3.89 -32.10
N LEU A 479 -3.33 2.82 -32.70
CA LEU A 479 -4.16 1.79 -33.32
C LEU A 479 -5.04 1.08 -32.29
N LEU A 480 -4.48 0.70 -31.13
CA LEU A 480 -5.27 0.10 -30.03
C LEU A 480 -6.42 1.01 -29.57
N MET A 481 -6.17 2.32 -29.44
CA MET A 481 -7.21 3.26 -29.04
C MET A 481 -8.28 3.41 -30.13
N LYS A 482 -7.91 3.34 -31.41
CA LYS A 482 -8.84 3.36 -32.54
C LYS A 482 -9.72 2.12 -32.55
N LEU A 483 -9.12 0.92 -32.41
CA LEU A 483 -9.85 -0.34 -32.36
C LEU A 483 -10.82 -0.40 -31.18
N ARG A 484 -10.42 0.10 -30.01
CA ARG A 484 -11.30 0.17 -28.83
C ARG A 484 -12.49 1.10 -29.05
N ARG A 485 -12.34 2.21 -29.75
CA ARG A 485 -13.47 3.10 -30.10
C ARG A 485 -14.45 2.43 -31.06
N ILE A 486 -13.96 1.65 -32.03
CA ILE A 486 -14.81 0.89 -32.95
C ILE A 486 -15.58 -0.19 -32.16
N ALA A 487 -14.89 -0.98 -31.34
CA ALA A 487 -15.50 -2.01 -30.50
C ALA A 487 -16.55 -1.42 -29.53
N SER A 488 -16.26 -0.26 -28.94
CA SER A 488 -17.18 0.45 -28.04
C SER A 488 -18.49 0.84 -28.74
N ARG A 489 -18.42 1.37 -29.98
CA ARG A 489 -19.61 1.69 -30.78
C ARG A 489 -20.46 0.47 -31.10
N GLY A 490 -19.84 -0.69 -31.33
CA GLY A 490 -20.53 -1.94 -31.66
C GLY A 490 -21.35 -2.55 -30.52
N LYS A 491 -21.26 -2.02 -29.29
CA LYS A 491 -21.99 -2.58 -28.13
C LYS A 491 -23.30 -1.87 -27.79
N VAL A 492 -23.69 -0.82 -28.54
CA VAL A 492 -24.82 0.04 -28.16
C VAL A 492 -26.11 -0.76 -28.03
N GLU A 493 -26.45 -1.60 -29.00
CA GLU A 493 -27.66 -2.41 -29.00
C GLU A 493 -27.67 -3.39 -27.81
N ALA A 494 -26.62 -4.18 -27.65
CA ALA A 494 -26.48 -5.12 -26.54
C ALA A 494 -26.50 -4.43 -25.16
N PHE A 495 -26.01 -3.21 -25.07
CA PHE A 495 -26.12 -2.39 -23.86
C PHE A 495 -27.55 -1.97 -23.58
N LEU A 496 -28.28 -1.50 -24.60
CA LEU A 496 -29.67 -1.05 -24.43
C LEU A 496 -30.58 -2.20 -24.00
N ASP A 497 -30.40 -3.40 -24.56
CA ASP A 497 -31.14 -4.62 -24.17
C ASP A 497 -30.90 -4.95 -22.68
N GLN A 498 -29.65 -4.95 -22.26
CA GLN A 498 -29.30 -5.22 -20.85
C GLN A 498 -29.73 -4.10 -19.91
N LEU A 499 -29.75 -2.84 -20.38
CA LEU A 499 -30.23 -1.73 -19.60
C LEU A 499 -31.76 -1.80 -19.41
N ASP A 500 -32.50 -2.16 -20.44
CA ASP A 500 -33.95 -2.34 -20.37
C ASP A 500 -34.31 -3.47 -19.41
N GLU A 501 -33.62 -4.60 -19.48
CA GLU A 501 -33.77 -5.70 -18.51
C GLU A 501 -33.49 -5.24 -17.08
N ALA A 502 -32.43 -4.46 -16.88
CA ALA A 502 -32.06 -3.93 -15.57
C ALA A 502 -33.11 -2.97 -15.01
N ILE A 503 -33.60 -2.03 -15.83
CA ILE A 503 -34.63 -1.06 -15.43
C ILE A 503 -35.95 -1.80 -15.16
N GLY A 504 -36.34 -2.75 -16.03
CA GLY A 504 -37.50 -3.61 -15.82
C GLY A 504 -37.43 -4.43 -14.54
N GLY A 505 -36.23 -4.84 -14.14
CA GLY A 505 -35.94 -5.48 -12.85
C GLY A 505 -35.93 -4.54 -11.64
N GLY A 506 -36.16 -3.26 -11.83
CA GLY A 506 -36.18 -2.24 -10.75
C GLY A 506 -34.79 -1.84 -10.26
N HIS A 507 -33.75 -2.08 -11.05
CA HIS A 507 -32.38 -1.66 -10.75
C HIS A 507 -32.11 -0.22 -11.16
N ARG A 508 -31.19 0.43 -10.44
CA ARG A 508 -30.66 1.75 -10.79
C ARG A 508 -29.20 1.61 -11.17
N VAL A 509 -28.86 2.08 -12.36
CA VAL A 509 -27.64 1.72 -13.06
C VAL A 509 -26.67 2.90 -13.14
N LEU A 510 -25.41 2.68 -12.70
CA LEU A 510 -24.28 3.54 -13.04
C LEU A 510 -23.59 2.97 -14.28
N VAL A 511 -23.43 3.78 -15.29
CA VAL A 511 -22.75 3.40 -16.54
C VAL A 511 -21.45 4.16 -16.64
N PHE A 512 -20.33 3.45 -16.61
CA PHE A 512 -19.01 4.03 -16.75
C PHE A 512 -18.42 3.77 -18.13
N SER A 513 -17.96 4.83 -18.79
CA SER A 513 -17.17 4.74 -20.02
C SER A 513 -15.95 5.65 -19.96
N GLN A 514 -14.85 5.21 -20.57
CA GLN A 514 -13.66 6.03 -20.73
C GLN A 514 -13.82 7.09 -21.84
N PHE A 515 -14.71 6.84 -22.80
CA PHE A 515 -14.94 7.70 -23.96
C PHE A 515 -16.16 8.61 -23.75
N VAL A 516 -15.91 9.92 -23.59
CA VAL A 516 -16.99 10.91 -23.49
C VAL A 516 -17.87 10.89 -24.75
N SER A 517 -17.26 10.73 -25.93
CA SER A 517 -18.01 10.57 -27.19
C SER A 517 -18.97 9.37 -27.20
N GLN A 518 -18.61 8.29 -26.50
CA GLN A 518 -19.49 7.13 -26.34
C GLN A 518 -20.65 7.44 -25.39
N LEU A 519 -20.38 8.14 -24.29
CA LEU A 519 -21.43 8.59 -23.38
C LEU A 519 -22.43 9.52 -24.09
N ASP A 520 -21.96 10.36 -25.03
CA ASP A 520 -22.85 11.21 -25.86
C ASP A 520 -23.74 10.40 -26.80
N ILE A 521 -23.25 9.29 -27.35
CA ILE A 521 -24.06 8.35 -28.14
C ILE A 521 -25.12 7.73 -27.24
N LEU A 522 -24.73 7.18 -26.10
CA LEU A 522 -25.65 6.56 -25.14
C LEU A 522 -26.73 7.56 -24.65
N ARG A 523 -26.33 8.80 -24.39
CA ARG A 523 -27.22 9.85 -23.98
C ARG A 523 -28.32 10.08 -25.02
N LYS A 524 -27.96 10.19 -26.31
CA LYS A 524 -28.91 10.36 -27.42
C LYS A 524 -29.89 9.18 -27.55
N GLU A 525 -29.39 7.96 -27.32
CA GLU A 525 -30.25 6.78 -27.34
C GLU A 525 -31.24 6.77 -26.15
N LEU A 526 -30.80 7.14 -24.95
CA LEU A 526 -31.70 7.28 -23.80
C LEU A 526 -32.76 8.37 -24.02
N GLU A 527 -32.39 9.49 -24.65
CA GLU A 527 -33.33 10.58 -25.01
C GLU A 527 -34.39 10.09 -26.01
N LYS A 528 -34.00 9.31 -27.01
CA LYS A 528 -34.97 8.72 -27.98
C LYS A 528 -35.93 7.75 -27.30
N LEU A 529 -35.47 6.99 -26.30
CA LEU A 529 -36.29 6.06 -25.55
C LEU A 529 -37.08 6.71 -24.41
N GLY A 530 -36.89 8.01 -24.17
CA GLY A 530 -37.57 8.74 -23.09
C GLY A 530 -37.12 8.30 -21.69
N ILE A 531 -35.94 7.69 -21.55
CA ILE A 531 -35.40 7.23 -20.27
C ILE A 531 -34.69 8.39 -19.55
N PRO A 532 -35.17 8.81 -18.36
CA PRO A 532 -34.52 9.88 -17.60
C PRO A 532 -33.17 9.45 -17.07
N TYR A 533 -32.18 10.33 -17.14
CA TYR A 533 -30.81 10.06 -16.72
C TYR A 533 -30.15 11.25 -16.02
N CYS A 534 -29.09 11.00 -15.27
CA CYS A 534 -28.08 11.94 -14.84
C CYS A 534 -26.82 11.78 -15.70
N TYR A 535 -26.03 12.85 -15.83
CA TYR A 535 -24.80 12.85 -16.64
C TYR A 535 -23.64 13.53 -15.90
N LEU A 536 -22.45 12.94 -15.98
CA LEU A 536 -21.25 13.49 -15.35
C LEU A 536 -20.01 13.20 -16.18
N ASP A 537 -19.30 14.26 -16.58
CA ASP A 537 -18.01 14.20 -17.24
C ASP A 537 -17.02 15.23 -16.69
N GLY A 538 -15.87 15.42 -17.38
CA GLY A 538 -14.86 16.40 -16.99
C GLY A 538 -15.32 17.84 -16.98
N SER A 539 -16.33 18.20 -17.80
CA SER A 539 -16.88 19.55 -17.94
C SER A 539 -17.97 19.88 -16.93
N THR A 540 -18.53 18.87 -16.24
CA THR A 540 -19.61 19.04 -15.27
C THR A 540 -19.16 19.92 -14.10
N LYS A 541 -19.78 21.09 -13.93
CA LYS A 541 -19.45 22.07 -12.89
C LYS A 541 -19.97 21.66 -11.51
N ASP A 542 -21.24 21.25 -11.42
CA ASP A 542 -21.89 20.83 -10.17
C ASP A 542 -22.02 19.32 -10.09
N ARG A 543 -20.90 18.65 -9.83
CA ARG A 543 -20.83 17.19 -9.70
C ARG A 543 -21.61 16.67 -8.50
N LEU A 544 -21.58 17.41 -7.39
CA LEU A 544 -22.26 17.01 -6.15
C LEU A 544 -23.78 17.16 -6.32
N GLY A 545 -24.25 18.21 -7.01
CA GLY A 545 -25.66 18.40 -7.34
C GLY A 545 -26.22 17.26 -8.19
N GLU A 546 -25.50 16.81 -9.22
CA GLU A 546 -25.93 15.67 -10.05
C GLU A 546 -25.95 14.35 -9.24
N CYS A 547 -24.98 14.10 -8.38
CA CYS A 547 -25.00 12.94 -7.49
C CYS A 547 -26.18 12.97 -6.51
N ASN A 548 -26.45 14.14 -5.91
CA ASN A 548 -27.57 14.31 -5.00
C ASN A 548 -28.92 14.17 -5.73
N ARG A 549 -29.03 14.71 -6.95
CA ARG A 549 -30.19 14.56 -7.82
C ARG A 549 -30.47 13.09 -8.09
N PHE A 550 -29.46 12.34 -8.51
CA PHE A 550 -29.58 10.89 -8.71
C PHE A 550 -30.00 10.19 -7.40
N ASN A 551 -29.30 10.36 -6.29
CA ASN A 551 -29.59 9.65 -5.05
C ASN A 551 -31.01 9.96 -4.50
N ARG A 552 -31.50 11.21 -4.64
CA ARG A 552 -32.79 11.66 -4.07
C ARG A 552 -33.97 11.42 -4.99
N THR A 553 -33.77 11.17 -6.29
CA THR A 553 -34.83 10.99 -7.29
C THR A 553 -34.86 9.53 -7.77
N PRO A 554 -35.66 8.65 -7.11
CA PRO A 554 -35.74 7.24 -7.48
C PRO A 554 -36.22 6.98 -8.92
N THR A 555 -36.92 7.90 -9.52
CA THR A 555 -37.44 7.80 -10.89
C THR A 555 -36.37 7.98 -11.97
N ILE A 556 -35.15 8.37 -11.60
CA ILE A 556 -34.03 8.42 -12.54
C ILE A 556 -33.27 7.09 -12.44
N PRO A 557 -33.42 6.16 -13.42
CA PRO A 557 -32.82 4.83 -13.34
C PRO A 557 -31.35 4.80 -13.76
N VAL A 558 -30.87 5.78 -14.54
CA VAL A 558 -29.54 5.73 -15.18
C VAL A 558 -28.68 6.93 -14.80
N PHE A 559 -27.39 6.67 -14.55
CA PHE A 559 -26.39 7.72 -14.42
C PHE A 559 -25.22 7.40 -15.35
N LEU A 560 -25.04 8.20 -16.40
CA LEU A 560 -23.90 8.11 -17.33
C LEU A 560 -22.71 8.88 -16.76
N ILE A 561 -21.56 8.23 -16.61
CA ILE A 561 -20.40 8.79 -15.91
C ILE A 561 -19.13 8.52 -16.70
N SER A 562 -18.36 9.57 -16.98
CA SER A 562 -17.00 9.39 -17.50
C SER A 562 -16.10 8.75 -16.42
N LEU A 563 -15.41 7.66 -16.76
CA LEU A 563 -14.59 6.90 -15.82
C LEU A 563 -13.55 7.79 -15.10
N MET A 564 -12.93 8.71 -15.81
CA MET A 564 -11.96 9.65 -15.25
C MET A 564 -12.60 10.71 -14.33
N ALA A 565 -13.80 11.17 -14.65
CA ALA A 565 -14.53 12.14 -13.84
C ALA A 565 -15.20 11.49 -12.62
N GLY A 566 -15.63 10.23 -12.75
CA GLY A 566 -16.21 9.41 -11.68
C GLY A 566 -15.20 8.85 -10.69
N GLY A 567 -13.91 8.96 -10.98
CA GLY A 567 -12.82 8.31 -10.22
C GLY A 567 -12.60 8.83 -8.80
N THR A 568 -13.19 9.96 -8.37
CA THR A 568 -12.90 10.55 -7.07
C THR A 568 -14.15 10.94 -6.27
N GLY A 569 -14.27 10.43 -5.02
CA GLY A 569 -15.08 10.95 -3.91
C GLY A 569 -16.60 10.97 -4.03
N LEU A 570 -17.20 10.52 -5.12
CA LEU A 570 -18.64 10.54 -5.31
C LEU A 570 -19.33 9.48 -4.44
N ASN A 571 -20.51 9.79 -3.91
CA ASN A 571 -21.36 8.86 -3.19
C ASN A 571 -22.63 8.57 -4.03
N LEU A 572 -22.75 7.34 -4.52
CA LEU A 572 -23.81 6.89 -5.43
C LEU A 572 -24.50 5.62 -4.91
N THR A 573 -24.71 5.53 -3.61
CA THR A 573 -25.40 4.40 -2.95
C THR A 573 -26.87 4.24 -3.36
N GLY A 574 -27.42 5.18 -4.08
CA GLY A 574 -28.74 5.05 -4.71
C GLY A 574 -28.79 4.05 -5.87
N ALA A 575 -27.63 3.64 -6.41
CA ALA A 575 -27.54 2.61 -7.44
C ALA A 575 -27.24 1.24 -6.82
N ASP A 576 -27.75 0.20 -7.44
CA ASP A 576 -27.50 -1.20 -7.09
C ASP A 576 -26.95 -2.01 -8.27
N MET A 577 -26.76 -1.37 -9.43
CA MET A 577 -26.07 -1.94 -10.58
C MET A 577 -25.01 -1.00 -11.13
N VAL A 578 -23.88 -1.56 -11.55
CA VAL A 578 -22.76 -0.84 -12.18
C VAL A 578 -22.44 -1.53 -13.50
N MET A 579 -22.47 -0.80 -14.59
CA MET A 579 -22.06 -1.28 -15.91
C MET A 579 -20.77 -0.59 -16.34
N HIS A 580 -19.69 -1.35 -16.47
CA HIS A 580 -18.47 -0.90 -17.14
C HIS A 580 -18.65 -1.12 -18.64
N TYR A 581 -18.88 -0.04 -19.35
CA TYR A 581 -19.15 -0.08 -20.79
C TYR A 581 -17.91 -0.45 -21.59
N ASP A 582 -16.74 0.05 -21.17
CA ASP A 582 -15.46 -0.24 -21.78
C ASP A 582 -14.49 -0.77 -20.69
N PRO A 583 -13.73 -1.86 -20.94
CA PRO A 583 -12.73 -2.33 -20.00
C PRO A 583 -11.57 -1.32 -19.92
N TRP A 584 -11.03 -1.11 -18.71
CA TRP A 584 -9.89 -0.24 -18.48
C TRP A 584 -8.61 -1.05 -18.30
N TRP A 585 -7.46 -0.47 -18.64
CA TRP A 585 -6.17 -1.14 -18.48
C TRP A 585 -5.86 -1.53 -17.04
N ASN A 586 -6.27 -0.68 -16.11
CA ASN A 586 -6.04 -0.86 -14.67
C ASN A 586 -7.34 -1.27 -13.97
N PRO A 587 -7.45 -2.51 -13.49
CA PRO A 587 -8.66 -2.96 -12.80
C PRO A 587 -8.96 -2.17 -11.53
N ALA A 588 -7.94 -1.56 -10.88
CA ALA A 588 -8.15 -0.75 -9.68
C ALA A 588 -9.01 0.50 -9.94
N VAL A 589 -8.96 1.08 -11.15
CA VAL A 589 -9.82 2.22 -11.52
C VAL A 589 -11.27 1.78 -11.71
N GLU A 590 -11.51 0.60 -12.27
CA GLU A 590 -12.86 0.03 -12.37
C GLU A 590 -13.42 -0.32 -10.99
N ASP A 591 -12.59 -0.90 -10.11
CA ASP A 591 -12.98 -1.17 -8.73
C ASP A 591 -13.28 0.13 -7.99
N GLN A 592 -12.48 1.17 -8.20
CA GLN A 592 -12.72 2.51 -7.64
C GLN A 592 -14.05 3.10 -8.11
N ALA A 593 -14.40 2.96 -9.38
CA ALA A 593 -15.68 3.39 -9.92
C ALA A 593 -16.85 2.57 -9.35
N THR A 594 -16.70 1.25 -9.25
CA THR A 594 -17.67 0.35 -8.62
C THR A 594 -17.93 0.71 -7.15
N ASP A 595 -16.89 1.09 -6.43
CA ASP A 595 -16.94 1.46 -5.01
C ASP A 595 -17.73 2.75 -4.73
N ARG A 596 -18.20 3.45 -5.75
CA ARG A 596 -19.18 4.55 -5.62
C ARG A 596 -20.56 4.03 -5.23
N ALA A 597 -20.95 2.86 -5.71
CA ALA A 597 -22.19 2.18 -5.34
C ALA A 597 -21.98 1.21 -4.18
N HIS A 598 -20.86 0.45 -4.17
CA HIS A 598 -20.54 -0.56 -3.17
C HIS A 598 -19.73 0.04 -1.99
N ARG A 599 -20.42 0.79 -1.15
CA ARG A 599 -19.83 1.45 0.03
C ARG A 599 -20.80 1.47 1.21
N ILE A 600 -20.31 1.90 2.37
CA ILE A 600 -21.14 2.05 3.58
C ILE A 600 -22.38 2.89 3.27
N GLY A 601 -23.55 2.38 3.65
CA GLY A 601 -24.87 2.95 3.33
C GLY A 601 -25.60 2.23 2.20
N GLN A 602 -24.94 1.35 1.47
CA GLN A 602 -25.59 0.45 0.49
C GLN A 602 -26.37 -0.64 1.23
N LYS A 603 -27.65 -0.80 0.86
CA LYS A 603 -28.55 -1.78 1.47
C LYS A 603 -28.89 -2.96 0.55
N LYS A 604 -28.61 -2.82 -0.75
CA LYS A 604 -28.88 -3.84 -1.77
C LYS A 604 -27.58 -4.49 -2.23
N LYS A 605 -27.66 -5.74 -2.71
CA LYS A 605 -26.53 -6.38 -3.43
C LYS A 605 -26.16 -5.54 -4.64
N VAL A 606 -24.89 -5.36 -4.89
CA VAL A 606 -24.39 -4.59 -6.04
C VAL A 606 -24.01 -5.54 -7.16
N TYR A 607 -24.68 -5.39 -8.30
CA TYR A 607 -24.37 -6.14 -9.52
C TYR A 607 -23.40 -5.34 -10.37
N VAL A 608 -22.31 -5.94 -10.78
CA VAL A 608 -21.30 -5.32 -11.65
C VAL A 608 -21.26 -6.07 -12.97
N VAL A 609 -21.57 -5.41 -14.05
CA VAL A 609 -21.54 -5.95 -15.39
C VAL A 609 -20.40 -5.30 -16.17
N LYS A 610 -19.50 -6.12 -16.74
CA LYS A 610 -18.45 -5.67 -17.65
C LYS A 610 -18.84 -6.06 -19.07
N LEU A 611 -19.07 -5.07 -19.95
CA LEU A 611 -19.45 -5.27 -21.34
C LEU A 611 -18.19 -5.40 -22.19
N ILE A 612 -18.02 -6.53 -22.85
CA ILE A 612 -16.85 -6.87 -23.66
C ILE A 612 -17.30 -7.17 -25.09
N ALA A 613 -16.80 -6.43 -26.06
CA ALA A 613 -17.07 -6.70 -27.47
C ALA A 613 -16.40 -8.00 -27.89
N SER A 614 -17.17 -8.97 -28.35
CA SER A 614 -16.71 -10.30 -28.76
C SER A 614 -15.78 -10.20 -29.98
N GLY A 615 -14.72 -11.01 -29.96
CA GLY A 615 -13.72 -11.04 -31.05
C GLY A 615 -12.91 -9.77 -31.20
N SER A 616 -12.82 -8.96 -30.15
CA SER A 616 -12.10 -7.68 -30.17
C SER A 616 -10.91 -7.64 -29.22
N ILE A 617 -10.16 -6.54 -29.32
CA ILE A 617 -9.07 -6.19 -28.40
C ILE A 617 -9.51 -6.14 -26.93
N GLU A 618 -10.80 -5.92 -26.65
CA GLU A 618 -11.31 -5.85 -25.29
C GLU A 618 -11.19 -7.18 -24.54
N GLU A 619 -11.36 -8.30 -25.22
CA GLU A 619 -11.13 -9.64 -24.64
C GLU A 619 -9.66 -9.81 -24.21
N LYS A 620 -8.73 -9.33 -25.04
CA LYS A 620 -7.29 -9.40 -24.75
C LYS A 620 -6.90 -8.47 -23.60
N VAL A 621 -7.49 -7.27 -23.53
CA VAL A 621 -7.33 -6.37 -22.37
C VAL A 621 -7.82 -7.03 -21.10
N LEU A 622 -8.98 -7.71 -21.14
CA LEU A 622 -9.50 -8.47 -20.00
C LEU A 622 -8.58 -9.61 -19.58
N ALA A 623 -8.03 -10.36 -20.55
CA ALA A 623 -7.06 -11.42 -20.27
C ALA A 623 -5.77 -10.85 -19.64
N LEU A 624 -5.29 -9.69 -20.12
CA LEU A 624 -4.15 -8.99 -19.55
C LEU A 624 -4.43 -8.53 -18.13
N GLN A 625 -5.63 -7.98 -17.85
CA GLN A 625 -6.04 -7.63 -16.49
C GLN A 625 -5.96 -8.84 -15.54
N ARG A 626 -6.48 -10.00 -15.95
CA ARG A 626 -6.46 -11.23 -15.13
C ARG A 626 -5.05 -11.74 -14.87
N ARG A 627 -4.17 -11.75 -15.88
CA ARG A 627 -2.74 -12.09 -15.71
C ARG A 627 -2.05 -11.14 -14.74
N LYS A 628 -2.33 -9.84 -14.84
CA LYS A 628 -1.75 -8.82 -13.95
C LYS A 628 -2.33 -8.87 -12.54
N GLN A 629 -3.61 -9.19 -12.35
CA GLN A 629 -4.17 -9.39 -11.01
C GLN A 629 -3.48 -10.56 -10.27
N ALA A 630 -3.16 -11.64 -10.96
CA ALA A 630 -2.39 -12.73 -10.38
C ALA A 630 -0.94 -12.32 -10.05
N LEU A 631 -0.31 -11.48 -10.89
CA LEU A 631 1.00 -10.88 -10.66
C LEU A 631 0.96 -9.76 -9.60
N ILE A 632 -0.12 -8.97 -9.53
CA ILE A 632 -0.35 -7.91 -8.55
C ILE A 632 -0.64 -8.50 -7.16
N ALA A 633 -1.27 -9.66 -7.08
CA ALA A 633 -1.36 -10.42 -5.82
C ALA A 633 0.03 -10.91 -5.34
N ALA A 634 1.00 -11.03 -6.23
CA ALA A 634 2.38 -11.46 -5.95
C ALA A 634 3.40 -10.31 -5.99
N THR A 635 3.13 -9.23 -6.69
CA THR A 635 4.04 -8.09 -6.88
C THR A 635 3.26 -6.79 -7.12
N VAL A 636 3.74 -5.78 -6.59
CA VAL A 636 3.48 -4.36 -6.52
C VAL A 636 3.47 -3.62 -7.88
N SER A 637 2.38 -2.92 -8.25
CA SER A 637 2.34 -1.75 -9.17
C SER A 637 0.96 -1.52 -9.81
N THR A 638 0.58 -0.42 -10.43
CA THR A 638 1.12 0.69 -11.19
C THR A 638 -0.04 1.62 -11.57
N THR A 639 0.24 2.90 -11.84
CA THR A 639 -0.73 3.83 -12.47
C THR A 639 -1.00 3.48 -13.93
N ASP A 640 -2.12 3.97 -14.47
CA ASP A 640 -2.51 3.73 -15.87
C ASP A 640 -1.41 4.13 -16.88
N ALA A 641 -0.78 5.30 -16.68
CA ALA A 641 0.35 5.73 -17.50
C ALA A 641 1.53 4.75 -17.41
N ALA A 642 1.85 4.28 -16.21
CA ALA A 642 2.94 3.32 -16.00
C ALA A 642 2.59 1.90 -16.46
N ILE A 643 1.30 1.51 -16.52
CA ILE A 643 0.92 0.24 -17.16
C ILE A 643 1.15 0.30 -18.66
N VAL A 644 0.70 1.39 -19.29
CA VAL A 644 0.90 1.62 -20.73
C VAL A 644 2.39 1.83 -21.05
N GLU A 645 3.13 2.50 -20.16
CA GLU A 645 4.56 2.75 -20.30
C GLU A 645 5.40 1.46 -20.14
N LYS A 646 4.99 0.55 -19.27
CA LYS A 646 5.62 -0.76 -19.06
C LYS A 646 5.18 -1.85 -20.06
N LEU A 647 4.16 -1.61 -20.89
CA LEU A 647 3.85 -2.51 -21.99
C LEU A 647 5.05 -2.48 -22.97
N THR A 648 5.64 -3.64 -23.19
CA THR A 648 6.69 -3.80 -24.18
C THR A 648 6.10 -3.72 -25.59
N THR A 649 6.93 -3.52 -26.60
CA THR A 649 6.51 -3.58 -28.00
C THR A 649 5.95 -4.96 -28.34
N GLU A 650 6.48 -6.01 -27.70
CA GLU A 650 6.00 -7.39 -27.83
C GLU A 650 4.60 -7.59 -27.22
N ASP A 651 4.34 -7.03 -26.01
CA ASP A 651 3.00 -7.06 -25.40
C ASP A 651 1.97 -6.37 -26.30
N LEU A 652 2.32 -5.22 -26.87
CA LEU A 652 1.44 -4.49 -27.78
C LEU A 652 1.22 -5.24 -29.09
N ALA A 653 2.26 -5.87 -29.62
CA ALA A 653 2.15 -6.72 -30.82
C ALA A 653 1.29 -7.97 -30.55
N GLU A 654 1.35 -8.54 -29.34
CA GLU A 654 0.51 -9.67 -28.93
C GLU A 654 -0.97 -9.24 -28.83
N LEU A 655 -1.24 -8.08 -28.28
CA LEU A 655 -2.59 -7.49 -28.22
C LEU A 655 -3.19 -7.25 -29.62
N LEU A 656 -2.36 -6.92 -30.60
CA LEU A 656 -2.76 -6.66 -31.99
C LEU A 656 -2.78 -7.92 -32.87
N LYS A 657 -2.37 -9.09 -32.40
CA LYS A 657 -2.52 -10.37 -33.11
C LYS A 657 -3.96 -10.77 -33.25
#